data_116d2b135490018329a46876a29fa41d
#
_entry.id   116d2b135490018329a46876a29fa41d
#
_cell.length_a   1.000
_cell.length_b   1.000
_cell.length_c   1.000
_cell.angle_alpha   90.00
_cell.angle_beta   90.00
_cell.angle_gamma   90.00
#
_symmetry.space_group_name_H-M   'P 1'
#
loop_
_entity.id
_entity.type
_entity.pdbx_description
1 polymer ?
#
loop_
_entity_poly.entity_id
_entity_poly.type
_entity_poly.pdbx_seq_one_letter_code
_entity_poly.pdbx_strand_id
1 'polypeptide(L)'
;MNKNLVLAIGLFLLGAISQSRGDGFIVVERPIYVPPTHFPFAPLEVTSHQVNVKIDGQVAITSIDQEFYNPNDQRLEGFYMFPVPKGAHIDKFSMEIGGKTVDAELLPADKARGIYEDIVRKMRDPALLEYAGRDLFKVRVFPIEPHSRKPIKISYTELLHSDAGTVTYLYPLSTEKFSARPIKNLSVKIELKSAEPLASIYSPSHKVEIKRDGANRAVIGYESKDEKPNTDFQLVYSSDTRDVGLKLITYKPDGDDGYFLLLAAPTVSKETKPAAKDVVFVADTSGSMAGAKLQQAQKALRFCVENLNADDRFEIVRFSTEAEPLFRELVPADSDHRKRANGFIDEFKPIGGTAIADALQSALKVRPDKTDHPFVVIFLTDGLPTVGTRNPDEIVANIKKASGARIFSFGIGSDVNTQLLDQIAEGTRAFSQYVLANEDLELKVSNFYTRIKEPALTNLKLDLGGSVRTSKMYPTDLPDLFKGDQLVVAGRYTGAGDVEAKLSGNAGGREQTFTYKLHFDDRKTTDDYVPRLWATRRVGFLLDEIRIHGETTELRDETTELARKYGIVTPYTAYLIVEDEDRRRVPMADRSMQSMSADSATRAEVAKAWGGFKDKKEGDDGVANARSQNAFKFAQQAPASIASGASESLRGFAAAAPAGTPAAARLGQYAQQSRFVSGRAFFQNGNQWIDSNAQNTAKRQRVQFNSEEYFNLLTKHPEAGPWLALGQNVVLKLDDTVYEIAE
;
A
#
# COMPACT_ATOMS: atom_id res chain seq x y z
N MET A 1 2.60 48.95 -50.04
CA MET A 1 2.18 47.54 -50.26
C MET A 1 2.41 46.79 -48.96
N ASN A 2 1.32 46.65 -48.18
CA ASN A 2 1.32 46.05 -46.88
C ASN A 2 1.14 44.54 -47.00
N LYS A 3 1.96 43.74 -46.33
CA LYS A 3 1.67 42.34 -46.05
C LYS A 3 1.49 42.17 -44.54
N ASN A 4 0.26 41.98 -44.14
CA ASN A 4 -0.12 41.63 -42.78
C ASN A 4 0.33 40.19 -42.47
N LEU A 5 1.19 40.07 -41.48
CA LEU A 5 1.55 38.80 -40.86
C LEU A 5 0.55 38.53 -39.76
N VAL A 6 -0.38 37.61 -39.98
CA VAL A 6 -1.29 37.11 -38.95
C VAL A 6 -0.54 36.04 -38.17
N LEU A 7 -0.18 36.39 -36.92
CA LEU A 7 0.38 35.45 -35.95
C LEU A 7 -0.77 34.67 -35.33
N ALA A 8 -0.94 33.40 -35.72
CA ALA A 8 -1.85 32.47 -35.08
C ALA A 8 -1.21 31.99 -33.77
N ILE A 9 -1.64 32.55 -32.66
CA ILE A 9 -1.33 32.02 -31.32
C ILE A 9 -2.22 30.80 -31.11
N GLY A 10 -1.64 29.63 -31.31
CA GLY A 10 -2.24 28.37 -30.91
C GLY A 10 -2.22 28.26 -29.36
N LEU A 11 -3.36 28.51 -28.72
CA LEU A 11 -3.57 28.17 -27.33
C LEU A 11 -3.60 26.65 -27.20
N PHE A 12 -2.48 26.05 -26.80
CA PHE A 12 -2.49 24.69 -26.25
C PHE A 12 -3.08 24.75 -24.84
N LEU A 13 -4.39 24.52 -24.74
CA LEU A 13 -5.03 24.15 -23.49
C LEU A 13 -4.59 22.72 -23.14
N LEU A 14 -3.48 22.60 -22.42
CA LEU A 14 -3.16 21.41 -21.66
C LEU A 14 -4.19 21.31 -20.53
N GLY A 15 -5.26 20.56 -20.79
CA GLY A 15 -6.22 20.19 -19.77
C GLY A 15 -5.51 19.34 -18.74
N ALA A 16 -5.37 19.86 -17.53
CA ALA A 16 -5.05 19.04 -16.36
C ALA A 16 -6.14 17.95 -16.25
N ILE A 17 -5.74 16.70 -16.49
CA ILE A 17 -6.62 15.54 -16.29
C ILE A 17 -6.71 15.33 -14.77
N SER A 18 -7.65 16.00 -14.12
CA SER A 18 -8.04 15.68 -12.76
C SER A 18 -8.66 14.28 -12.78
N GLN A 19 -8.00 13.29 -12.21
CA GLN A 19 -8.55 11.96 -11.99
C GLN A 19 -9.69 12.10 -10.97
N SER A 20 -10.92 12.02 -11.41
CA SER A 20 -12.07 12.02 -10.52
C SER A 20 -12.53 10.59 -10.26
N ARG A 21 -13.02 10.31 -9.06
CA ARG A 21 -13.19 8.98 -8.45
C ARG A 21 -14.66 8.71 -8.15
N GLY A 22 -15.15 7.51 -8.38
CA GLY A 22 -16.49 7.11 -7.94
C GLY A 22 -17.13 5.96 -8.71
N ASP A 23 -17.89 5.15 -7.98
CA ASP A 23 -18.63 3.98 -8.44
C ASP A 23 -20.11 4.29 -8.69
N GLY A 24 -20.87 3.32 -9.25
CA GLY A 24 -22.30 3.45 -9.51
C GLY A 24 -23.15 3.49 -8.24
N PHE A 25 -24.12 4.38 -8.19
CA PHE A 25 -25.02 4.57 -7.05
C PHE A 25 -26.45 4.89 -7.48
N ILE A 26 -27.42 4.67 -6.58
CA ILE A 26 -28.82 5.02 -6.83
C ILE A 26 -29.19 6.25 -6.02
N VAL A 27 -29.62 7.30 -6.71
CA VAL A 27 -30.27 8.47 -6.10
C VAL A 27 -31.77 8.23 -6.05
N VAL A 28 -32.32 8.10 -4.85
CA VAL A 28 -33.75 7.93 -4.64
C VAL A 28 -34.45 9.29 -4.70
N GLU A 29 -35.42 9.45 -5.58
CA GLU A 29 -36.32 10.62 -5.59
C GLU A 29 -37.31 10.51 -4.43
N ARG A 30 -37.33 11.50 -3.53
CA ARG A 30 -38.38 11.56 -2.50
C ARG A 30 -39.72 11.77 -3.17
N PRO A 31 -40.75 10.96 -2.86
CA PRO A 31 -42.09 11.23 -3.34
C PRO A 31 -42.51 12.65 -2.91
N ILE A 32 -43.05 13.43 -3.83
CA ILE A 32 -43.42 14.84 -3.65
C ILE A 32 -44.50 15.05 -2.58
N TYR A 33 -45.12 14.00 -2.06
CA TYR A 33 -46.19 14.00 -1.08
C TYR A 33 -45.87 13.10 0.13
N VAL A 34 -45.09 13.63 1.06
CA VAL A 34 -45.08 13.13 2.45
C VAL A 34 -45.06 14.33 3.40
N PRO A 35 -46.09 14.47 4.29
CA PRO A 35 -46.06 15.50 5.33
C PRO A 35 -44.82 15.31 6.22
N PRO A 36 -44.33 16.37 6.89
CA PRO A 36 -43.14 16.30 7.73
C PRO A 36 -43.42 15.59 9.05
N THR A 37 -43.71 14.33 9.02
CA THR A 37 -43.71 13.44 10.18
C THR A 37 -42.53 12.51 10.08
N HIS A 38 -41.72 12.46 11.12
CA HIS A 38 -40.48 11.75 11.28
C HIS A 38 -40.55 10.24 10.91
N PHE A 39 -40.39 9.89 9.63
CA PHE A 39 -40.05 8.54 9.24
C PHE A 39 -38.59 8.55 8.81
N PRO A 40 -37.72 7.82 9.50
CA PRO A 40 -36.33 7.70 9.11
C PRO A 40 -36.27 6.90 7.79
N PHE A 41 -36.05 7.59 6.67
CA PHE A 41 -35.73 6.96 5.39
C PHE A 41 -34.31 6.45 5.48
N ALA A 42 -34.12 5.13 5.40
CA ALA A 42 -32.82 4.52 5.35
C ALA A 42 -32.32 4.49 3.89
N PRO A 43 -31.07 4.92 3.61
CA PRO A 43 -30.45 4.79 2.29
C PRO A 43 -30.43 3.36 1.82
N LEU A 44 -30.41 3.12 0.49
CA LEU A 44 -30.18 1.81 -0.07
C LEU A 44 -28.81 1.26 0.38
N GLU A 45 -28.75 -0.06 0.58
CA GLU A 45 -27.54 -0.74 0.97
C GLU A 45 -26.93 -1.45 -0.25
N VAL A 46 -25.62 -1.31 -0.49
CA VAL A 46 -24.90 -2.14 -1.46
C VAL A 46 -24.50 -3.44 -0.77
N THR A 47 -25.14 -4.55 -1.13
CA THR A 47 -24.90 -5.85 -0.46
C THR A 47 -23.81 -6.66 -1.15
N SER A 48 -23.65 -6.52 -2.46
CA SER A 48 -22.62 -7.19 -3.24
C SER A 48 -22.10 -6.29 -4.34
N HIS A 49 -20.80 -6.35 -4.57
CA HIS A 49 -20.13 -5.61 -5.63
C HIS A 49 -19.03 -6.47 -6.25
N GLN A 50 -19.23 -6.91 -7.47
CA GLN A 50 -18.31 -7.77 -8.20
C GLN A 50 -17.88 -7.08 -9.49
N VAL A 51 -16.57 -6.96 -9.68
CA VAL A 51 -15.96 -6.33 -10.85
C VAL A 51 -15.10 -7.36 -11.57
N ASN A 52 -15.45 -7.67 -12.82
CA ASN A 52 -14.71 -8.56 -13.68
C ASN A 52 -14.17 -7.78 -14.88
N VAL A 53 -12.86 -7.78 -15.03
CA VAL A 53 -12.16 -6.99 -16.05
C VAL A 53 -11.39 -7.93 -16.97
N LYS A 54 -11.48 -7.70 -18.27
CA LYS A 54 -10.63 -8.34 -19.27
C LYS A 54 -9.81 -7.26 -19.97
N ILE A 55 -8.49 -7.37 -19.86
CA ILE A 55 -7.56 -6.44 -20.50
C ILE A 55 -6.80 -7.21 -21.57
N ASP A 56 -6.83 -6.72 -22.83
CA ASP A 56 -5.99 -7.20 -23.91
C ASP A 56 -5.17 -6.00 -24.44
N GLY A 57 -3.88 -6.01 -24.16
CA GLY A 57 -3.01 -4.85 -24.45
C GLY A 57 -3.43 -3.60 -23.66
N GLN A 58 -4.06 -2.64 -24.32
CA GLN A 58 -4.58 -1.39 -23.75
C GLN A 58 -6.10 -1.32 -23.77
N VAL A 59 -6.79 -2.34 -24.23
CA VAL A 59 -8.27 -2.37 -24.26
C VAL A 59 -8.77 -3.10 -23.00
N ALA A 60 -9.52 -2.41 -22.18
CA ALA A 60 -10.15 -2.99 -21.00
C ALA A 60 -11.67 -3.08 -21.19
N ILE A 61 -12.22 -4.27 -20.90
CA ILE A 61 -13.66 -4.51 -20.81
C ILE A 61 -13.98 -4.77 -19.35
N THR A 62 -14.69 -3.85 -18.73
CA THR A 62 -15.10 -3.94 -17.32
C THR A 62 -16.55 -4.32 -17.24
N SER A 63 -16.84 -5.40 -16.49
CA SER A 63 -18.19 -5.90 -16.21
C SER A 63 -18.45 -5.84 -14.72
N ILE A 64 -19.49 -5.15 -14.32
CA ILE A 64 -19.87 -4.88 -12.94
C ILE A 64 -21.20 -5.57 -12.65
N ASP A 65 -21.27 -6.23 -11.51
CA ASP A 65 -22.50 -6.82 -10.94
C ASP A 65 -22.67 -6.26 -9.53
N GLN A 66 -23.62 -5.33 -9.36
CA GLN A 66 -23.96 -4.69 -8.09
C GLN A 66 -25.33 -5.14 -7.63
N GLU A 67 -25.49 -5.39 -6.32
CA GLU A 67 -26.78 -5.70 -5.72
C GLU A 67 -27.12 -4.65 -4.66
N PHE A 68 -28.23 -3.95 -4.87
CA PHE A 68 -28.78 -2.96 -3.93
C PHE A 68 -29.91 -3.57 -3.12
N TYR A 69 -29.99 -3.29 -1.85
CA TYR A 69 -31.06 -3.70 -0.95
C TYR A 69 -31.84 -2.50 -0.44
N ASN A 70 -33.16 -2.57 -0.51
CA ASN A 70 -34.07 -1.58 0.07
C ASN A 70 -34.44 -1.99 1.51
N PRO A 71 -33.91 -1.34 2.54
CA PRO A 71 -34.23 -1.65 3.93
C PRO A 71 -35.57 -1.03 4.41
N ASN A 72 -36.26 -0.27 3.55
CA ASN A 72 -37.47 0.45 3.90
C ASN A 72 -38.73 -0.37 3.65
N ASP A 73 -39.80 -0.06 4.38
CA ASP A 73 -41.15 -0.62 4.19
C ASP A 73 -41.88 -0.08 2.97
N GLN A 74 -41.24 0.83 2.22
CA GLN A 74 -41.85 1.53 1.09
C GLN A 74 -41.17 1.11 -0.21
N ARG A 75 -41.96 1.04 -1.28
CA ARG A 75 -41.49 0.97 -2.66
C ARG A 75 -40.80 2.27 -3.03
N LEU A 76 -39.60 2.15 -3.60
CA LEU A 76 -38.82 3.32 -4.00
C LEU A 76 -38.68 3.42 -5.51
N GLU A 77 -38.35 4.62 -5.94
CA GLU A 77 -37.95 4.99 -7.29
C GLU A 77 -36.72 5.86 -7.23
N GLY A 78 -35.80 5.70 -8.16
CA GLY A 78 -34.60 6.51 -8.22
C GLY A 78 -33.88 6.42 -9.56
N PHE A 79 -32.73 7.04 -9.63
CA PHE A 79 -31.83 6.93 -10.78
C PHE A 79 -30.56 6.23 -10.38
N TYR A 80 -30.23 5.16 -11.11
CA TYR A 80 -28.89 4.63 -11.08
C TYR A 80 -27.97 5.53 -11.88
N MET A 81 -26.90 5.97 -11.26
CA MET A 81 -25.90 6.85 -11.83
C MET A 81 -24.55 6.15 -11.76
N PHE A 82 -23.87 6.11 -12.89
CA PHE A 82 -22.54 5.53 -12.98
C PHE A 82 -21.59 6.52 -13.68
N PRO A 83 -20.55 7.03 -12.97
CA PRO A 83 -19.55 7.89 -13.58
C PRO A 83 -18.68 7.05 -14.53
N VAL A 84 -18.75 7.34 -15.80
CA VAL A 84 -18.05 6.61 -16.86
C VAL A 84 -16.67 7.21 -17.07
N PRO A 85 -15.58 6.43 -17.21
CA PRO A 85 -14.31 6.96 -17.63
C PRO A 85 -14.43 7.73 -18.97
N LYS A 86 -13.70 8.84 -19.08
CA LYS A 86 -13.79 9.69 -20.29
C LYS A 86 -13.42 8.90 -21.54
N GLY A 87 -14.34 8.86 -22.50
CA GLY A 87 -14.14 8.13 -23.77
C GLY A 87 -14.43 6.64 -23.68
N ALA A 88 -14.93 6.14 -22.56
CA ALA A 88 -15.40 4.76 -22.46
C ALA A 88 -16.75 4.59 -23.18
N HIS A 89 -16.98 3.40 -23.71
CA HIS A 89 -18.21 3.02 -24.39
C HIS A 89 -18.99 2.01 -23.53
N ILE A 90 -20.26 2.29 -23.26
CA ILE A 90 -21.15 1.34 -22.56
C ILE A 90 -21.57 0.27 -23.55
N ASP A 91 -21.16 -0.98 -23.30
CA ASP A 91 -21.47 -2.13 -24.16
C ASP A 91 -22.83 -2.73 -23.85
N LYS A 92 -23.09 -2.92 -22.55
CA LYS A 92 -24.30 -3.59 -22.07
C LYS A 92 -24.75 -2.98 -20.76
N PHE A 93 -26.04 -2.80 -20.63
CA PHE A 93 -26.73 -2.53 -19.40
C PHE A 93 -27.87 -3.52 -19.23
N SER A 94 -27.98 -4.16 -18.07
CA SER A 94 -29.12 -5.01 -17.76
C SER A 94 -29.56 -4.80 -16.32
N MET A 95 -30.85 -4.67 -16.17
CA MET A 95 -31.50 -4.55 -14.88
C MET A 95 -32.79 -5.37 -14.94
N GLU A 96 -33.04 -6.21 -13.95
CA GLU A 96 -34.30 -6.95 -13.88
C GLU A 96 -35.45 -6.03 -13.50
N ILE A 97 -36.20 -5.59 -14.50
CA ILE A 97 -37.47 -4.88 -14.34
C ILE A 97 -38.51 -5.57 -15.20
N GLY A 98 -39.22 -6.56 -14.64
CA GLY A 98 -40.45 -7.07 -15.21
C GLY A 98 -40.50 -7.24 -16.75
N GLY A 99 -39.37 -7.56 -17.40
CA GLY A 99 -39.30 -7.83 -18.85
C GLY A 99 -39.33 -6.58 -19.76
N LYS A 100 -39.21 -5.34 -19.23
CA LYS A 100 -39.19 -4.13 -20.05
C LYS A 100 -37.78 -3.58 -20.23
N THR A 101 -37.49 -3.12 -21.46
CA THR A 101 -36.29 -2.36 -21.80
C THR A 101 -36.28 -1.03 -21.01
N VAL A 102 -35.15 -0.69 -20.46
CA VAL A 102 -34.97 0.55 -19.66
C VAL A 102 -34.30 1.59 -20.54
N ASP A 103 -34.85 2.79 -20.58
CA ASP A 103 -34.24 3.93 -21.25
C ASP A 103 -33.03 4.40 -20.43
N ALA A 104 -31.87 4.42 -21.07
CA ALA A 104 -30.61 4.85 -20.48
C ALA A 104 -30.04 6.02 -21.28
N GLU A 105 -29.44 6.96 -20.59
CA GLU A 105 -28.85 8.15 -21.19
C GLU A 105 -27.37 8.25 -20.81
N LEU A 106 -26.50 8.43 -21.81
CA LEU A 106 -25.09 8.77 -21.61
C LEU A 106 -24.90 10.28 -21.82
N LEU A 107 -24.47 10.96 -20.77
CA LEU A 107 -24.31 12.40 -20.74
C LEU A 107 -22.84 12.80 -20.74
N PRO A 108 -22.37 13.67 -21.65
CA PRO A 108 -21.03 14.24 -21.61
C PRO A 108 -20.74 15.00 -20.32
N ALA A 109 -19.47 15.10 -19.94
CA ALA A 109 -19.03 15.64 -18.67
C ALA A 109 -19.52 17.07 -18.35
N ASP A 110 -19.64 17.92 -19.37
CA ASP A 110 -20.15 19.29 -19.24
C ASP A 110 -21.64 19.34 -18.83
N LYS A 111 -22.47 18.47 -19.43
CA LYS A 111 -23.89 18.32 -19.04
C LYS A 111 -24.04 17.58 -17.72
N ALA A 112 -23.21 16.55 -17.49
CA ALA A 112 -23.21 15.78 -16.27
C ALA A 112 -22.90 16.66 -15.04
N ARG A 113 -21.97 17.61 -15.17
CA ARG A 113 -21.63 18.56 -14.11
C ARG A 113 -22.85 19.34 -13.61
N GLY A 114 -23.67 19.88 -14.53
CA GLY A 114 -24.91 20.61 -14.13
C GLY A 114 -25.86 19.71 -13.33
N ILE A 115 -25.98 18.43 -13.68
CA ILE A 115 -26.79 17.45 -12.95
C ILE A 115 -26.24 17.20 -11.56
N TYR A 116 -24.92 17.02 -11.43
CA TYR A 116 -24.29 16.83 -10.11
C TYR A 116 -24.50 18.04 -9.20
N GLU A 117 -24.31 19.26 -9.72
CA GLU A 117 -24.54 20.49 -8.98
C GLU A 117 -26.02 20.64 -8.57
N ASP A 118 -26.97 20.30 -9.44
CA ASP A 118 -28.41 20.34 -9.13
C ASP A 118 -28.80 19.35 -8.04
N ILE A 119 -28.21 18.15 -8.05
CA ILE A 119 -28.44 17.15 -7.00
C ILE A 119 -27.84 17.62 -5.68
N VAL A 120 -26.63 18.18 -5.69
CA VAL A 120 -26.03 18.80 -4.51
C VAL A 120 -26.91 19.90 -3.93
N ARG A 121 -27.46 20.77 -4.79
CA ARG A 121 -28.38 21.84 -4.36
C ARG A 121 -29.64 21.29 -3.69
N LYS A 122 -30.23 20.22 -4.25
CA LYS A 122 -31.46 19.61 -3.75
C LYS A 122 -31.28 18.76 -2.51
N MET A 123 -30.24 17.91 -2.51
CA MET A 123 -29.97 16.97 -1.42
C MET A 123 -29.06 17.54 -0.32
N ARG A 124 -28.43 18.68 -0.55
CA ARG A 124 -27.44 19.30 0.34
C ARG A 124 -26.29 18.35 0.69
N ASP A 125 -25.92 17.48 -0.26
CA ASP A 125 -24.81 16.54 -0.13
C ASP A 125 -23.73 16.84 -1.18
N PRO A 126 -22.53 17.32 -0.78
CA PRO A 126 -21.47 17.69 -1.70
C PRO A 126 -20.72 16.49 -2.31
N ALA A 127 -20.99 15.28 -1.86
CA ALA A 127 -20.21 14.09 -2.26
C ALA A 127 -20.17 13.89 -3.80
N LEU A 128 -21.19 14.32 -4.51
CA LEU A 128 -21.27 14.19 -5.98
C LEU A 128 -20.33 15.13 -6.74
N LEU A 129 -19.76 16.14 -6.11
CA LEU A 129 -18.80 17.04 -6.76
C LEU A 129 -17.49 16.33 -7.12
N GLU A 130 -17.24 15.17 -6.52
CA GLU A 130 -16.12 14.31 -6.86
C GLU A 130 -16.16 13.81 -8.32
N TYR A 131 -17.36 13.74 -8.91
CA TYR A 131 -17.57 13.27 -10.28
C TYR A 131 -17.61 14.37 -11.33
N ALA A 132 -17.45 15.62 -10.92
CA ALA A 132 -17.39 16.74 -11.84
C ALA A 132 -16.21 16.55 -12.82
N GLY A 133 -16.51 16.41 -14.12
CA GLY A 133 -15.52 16.16 -15.16
C GLY A 133 -15.54 14.77 -15.79
N ARG A 134 -16.44 13.86 -15.33
CA ARG A 134 -16.70 12.55 -15.96
C ARG A 134 -17.99 12.56 -16.77
N ASP A 135 -18.05 11.67 -17.76
CA ASP A 135 -19.30 11.33 -18.41
C ASP A 135 -20.21 10.58 -17.42
N LEU A 136 -21.52 10.72 -17.57
CA LEU A 136 -22.47 10.14 -16.64
C LEU A 136 -23.43 9.21 -17.39
N PHE A 137 -23.44 7.93 -16.99
CA PHE A 137 -24.49 7.01 -17.36
C PHE A 137 -25.63 7.11 -16.33
N LYS A 138 -26.83 7.51 -16.80
CA LYS A 138 -28.01 7.70 -15.95
C LYS A 138 -29.16 6.85 -16.45
N VAL A 139 -29.79 6.09 -15.56
CA VAL A 139 -30.95 5.28 -15.88
C VAL A 139 -31.96 5.26 -14.74
N ARG A 140 -33.25 5.34 -15.07
CA ARG A 140 -34.34 5.26 -14.09
C ARG A 140 -34.54 3.84 -13.59
N VAL A 141 -34.59 3.66 -12.27
CA VAL A 141 -34.79 2.38 -11.58
C VAL A 141 -36.13 2.40 -10.87
N PHE A 142 -37.08 1.59 -11.34
CA PHE A 142 -38.41 1.43 -10.75
C PHE A 142 -39.02 0.10 -11.17
N PRO A 143 -39.71 -0.62 -10.27
CA PRO A 143 -39.78 -0.42 -8.84
C PRO A 143 -38.57 -0.99 -8.08
N ILE A 144 -38.27 -0.37 -6.91
CA ILE A 144 -37.38 -0.95 -5.90
C ILE A 144 -38.30 -1.35 -4.74
N GLU A 145 -38.68 -2.63 -4.71
CA GLU A 145 -39.67 -3.15 -3.76
C GLU A 145 -39.15 -3.08 -2.31
N PRO A 146 -40.05 -2.99 -1.29
CA PRO A 146 -39.69 -3.08 0.10
C PRO A 146 -38.93 -4.35 0.42
N HIS A 147 -37.90 -4.26 1.29
CA HIS A 147 -37.10 -5.41 1.76
C HIS A 147 -36.62 -6.35 0.66
N SER A 148 -36.43 -5.82 -0.54
CA SER A 148 -36.00 -6.60 -1.71
C SER A 148 -34.64 -6.18 -2.24
N ARG A 149 -34.05 -7.07 -3.03
CA ARG A 149 -32.76 -6.86 -3.69
C ARG A 149 -32.98 -6.45 -5.13
N LYS A 150 -32.15 -5.55 -5.61
CA LYS A 150 -32.15 -5.07 -6.99
C LYS A 150 -30.79 -5.27 -7.61
N PRO A 151 -30.58 -6.32 -8.44
CA PRO A 151 -29.33 -6.50 -9.17
C PRO A 151 -29.25 -5.53 -10.35
N ILE A 152 -28.08 -4.95 -10.56
CA ILE A 152 -27.72 -4.08 -11.68
C ILE A 152 -26.43 -4.59 -12.28
N LYS A 153 -26.42 -4.81 -13.60
CA LYS A 153 -25.23 -5.24 -14.35
C LYS A 153 -24.94 -4.20 -15.43
N ILE A 154 -23.70 -3.76 -15.47
CA ILE A 154 -23.21 -2.82 -16.49
C ILE A 154 -21.86 -3.31 -17.01
N SER A 155 -21.63 -3.16 -18.31
CA SER A 155 -20.34 -3.44 -18.93
C SER A 155 -19.95 -2.29 -19.84
N TYR A 156 -18.69 -1.89 -19.77
CA TYR A 156 -18.13 -0.86 -20.63
C TYR A 156 -16.74 -1.24 -21.11
N THR A 157 -16.39 -0.69 -22.27
CA THR A 157 -15.05 -0.81 -22.88
C THR A 157 -14.36 0.53 -22.85
N GLU A 158 -13.09 0.55 -22.45
CA GLU A 158 -12.24 1.74 -22.47
C GLU A 158 -10.87 1.45 -23.06
N LEU A 159 -10.27 2.47 -23.68
CA LEU A 159 -8.88 2.45 -24.11
C LEU A 159 -8.01 3.02 -22.99
N LEU A 160 -7.18 2.17 -22.38
CA LEU A 160 -6.33 2.55 -21.28
C LEU A 160 -5.20 3.49 -21.74
N HIS A 161 -4.91 4.46 -20.92
CA HIS A 161 -3.81 5.36 -21.15
C HIS A 161 -2.47 4.64 -20.95
N SER A 162 -1.58 4.78 -21.94
CA SER A 162 -0.20 4.29 -21.85
C SER A 162 0.75 5.47 -21.82
N ASP A 163 1.58 5.52 -20.79
CA ASP A 163 2.63 6.52 -20.61
C ASP A 163 3.99 5.83 -20.53
N ALA A 164 4.87 6.13 -21.49
CA ALA A 164 6.20 5.53 -21.63
C ALA A 164 6.20 3.99 -21.48
N GLY A 165 5.16 3.30 -22.04
CA GLY A 165 4.99 1.85 -21.99
C GLY A 165 4.51 1.32 -20.63
N THR A 166 4.03 2.18 -19.75
CA THR A 166 3.28 1.82 -18.54
C THR A 166 1.80 2.06 -18.79
N VAL A 167 0.98 1.05 -18.59
CA VAL A 167 -0.47 1.12 -18.77
C VAL A 167 -1.13 1.16 -17.40
N THR A 168 -2.06 2.08 -17.23
CA THR A 168 -2.80 2.24 -15.97
C THR A 168 -4.27 1.93 -16.20
N TYR A 169 -4.82 1.02 -15.41
CA TYR A 169 -6.25 0.75 -15.25
C TYR A 169 -6.72 1.32 -13.92
N LEU A 170 -7.79 2.11 -13.95
CA LEU A 170 -8.41 2.73 -12.78
C LEU A 170 -9.88 2.35 -12.72
N TYR A 171 -10.29 1.67 -11.66
CA TYR A 171 -11.69 1.39 -11.38
C TYR A 171 -12.18 2.20 -10.17
N PRO A 172 -13.27 2.98 -10.32
CA PRO A 172 -13.83 3.80 -9.25
C PRO A 172 -14.53 2.92 -8.22
N LEU A 173 -13.82 2.51 -7.17
CA LEU A 173 -14.31 1.60 -6.13
C LEU A 173 -14.78 2.32 -4.87
N SER A 174 -14.52 3.61 -4.73
CA SER A 174 -14.85 4.39 -3.53
C SER A 174 -16.36 4.58 -3.38
N THR A 175 -17.04 3.65 -2.70
CA THR A 175 -18.49 3.67 -2.46
C THR A 175 -18.89 4.07 -1.04
N GLU A 176 -17.91 4.33 -0.18
CA GLU A 176 -18.12 4.64 1.25
C GLU A 176 -19.20 5.68 1.51
N LYS A 177 -19.30 6.69 0.62
CA LYS A 177 -20.24 7.81 0.74
C LYS A 177 -21.67 7.48 0.37
N PHE A 178 -21.90 6.37 -0.35
CA PHE A 178 -23.21 6.03 -0.94
C PHE A 178 -23.84 4.76 -0.37
N SER A 179 -23.12 4.05 0.49
CA SER A 179 -23.66 2.89 1.22
C SER A 179 -23.75 3.17 2.70
N ALA A 180 -24.94 3.01 3.28
CA ALA A 180 -25.16 3.17 4.72
C ALA A 180 -24.40 2.12 5.54
N ARG A 181 -24.17 0.94 4.95
CA ARG A 181 -23.50 -0.21 5.58
C ARG A 181 -22.29 -0.66 4.78
N PRO A 182 -21.36 -1.38 5.42
CA PRO A 182 -20.27 -2.06 4.72
C PRO A 182 -20.80 -3.01 3.64
N ILE A 183 -20.08 -3.12 2.52
CA ILE A 183 -20.38 -4.08 1.46
C ILE A 183 -20.01 -5.47 1.96
N LYS A 184 -20.97 -6.41 1.98
CA LYS A 184 -20.75 -7.75 2.52
C LYS A 184 -19.77 -8.56 1.69
N ASN A 185 -19.85 -8.45 0.35
CA ASN A 185 -18.98 -9.16 -0.57
C ASN A 185 -18.49 -8.19 -1.65
N LEU A 186 -17.20 -7.94 -1.64
CA LEU A 186 -16.51 -7.12 -2.62
C LEU A 186 -15.46 -7.95 -3.32
N SER A 187 -15.43 -7.94 -4.67
CA SER A 187 -14.37 -8.59 -5.43
C SER A 187 -14.02 -7.82 -6.70
N VAL A 188 -12.73 -7.79 -7.02
CA VAL A 188 -12.19 -7.32 -8.30
C VAL A 188 -11.32 -8.42 -8.88
N LYS A 189 -11.69 -8.92 -10.07
CA LYS A 189 -10.92 -9.92 -10.82
C LYS A 189 -10.52 -9.33 -12.17
N ILE A 190 -9.23 -9.34 -12.46
CA ILE A 190 -8.70 -8.86 -13.74
C ILE A 190 -7.97 -9.98 -14.46
N GLU A 191 -8.38 -10.28 -15.70
CA GLU A 191 -7.69 -11.16 -16.62
C GLU A 191 -6.90 -10.28 -17.59
N LEU A 192 -5.57 -10.26 -17.41
CA LEU A 192 -4.64 -9.42 -18.17
C LEU A 192 -3.92 -10.27 -19.22
N LYS A 193 -3.96 -9.81 -20.46
CA LYS A 193 -3.22 -10.37 -21.60
C LYS A 193 -2.43 -9.26 -22.31
N SER A 194 -1.23 -9.58 -22.74
CA SER A 194 -0.36 -8.68 -23.49
C SER A 194 0.25 -9.39 -24.71
N ALA A 195 0.53 -8.65 -25.77
CA ALA A 195 1.25 -9.17 -26.93
C ALA A 195 2.73 -9.46 -26.59
N GLU A 196 3.33 -8.62 -25.75
CA GLU A 196 4.70 -8.76 -25.25
C GLU A 196 4.73 -9.34 -23.83
N PRO A 197 5.87 -9.90 -23.38
CA PRO A 197 6.02 -10.38 -22.02
C PRO A 197 5.70 -9.31 -20.98
N LEU A 198 4.86 -9.66 -20.02
CA LEU A 198 4.51 -8.79 -18.89
C LEU A 198 5.72 -8.66 -17.94
N ALA A 199 6.31 -7.48 -17.87
CA ALA A 199 7.43 -7.19 -16.98
C ALA A 199 6.95 -6.88 -15.56
N SER A 200 6.23 -5.79 -15.35
CA SER A 200 5.70 -5.42 -14.04
C SER A 200 4.18 -5.47 -14.01
N ILE A 201 3.62 -5.88 -12.87
CA ILE A 201 2.20 -5.78 -12.54
C ILE A 201 2.14 -5.30 -11.09
N TYR A 202 1.50 -4.17 -10.85
CA TYR A 202 1.54 -3.48 -9.58
C TYR A 202 0.23 -2.77 -9.27
N SER A 203 -0.27 -2.90 -8.06
CA SER A 203 -1.37 -2.08 -7.56
C SER A 203 -0.89 -1.14 -6.46
N PRO A 204 -0.91 0.19 -6.68
CA PRO A 204 -0.54 1.17 -5.64
C PRO A 204 -1.63 1.37 -4.60
N SER A 205 -2.87 0.94 -4.87
CA SER A 205 -4.06 1.21 -4.05
C SER A 205 -4.45 0.05 -3.14
N HIS A 206 -4.38 -1.19 -3.63
CA HIS A 206 -4.88 -2.39 -2.94
C HIS A 206 -3.83 -3.50 -2.94
N LYS A 207 -3.86 -4.32 -1.90
CA LYS A 207 -3.05 -5.55 -1.85
C LYS A 207 -3.72 -6.60 -2.71
N VAL A 208 -3.13 -6.91 -3.86
CA VAL A 208 -3.66 -7.84 -4.83
C VAL A 208 -2.89 -9.16 -4.85
N GLU A 209 -3.57 -10.24 -5.18
CA GLU A 209 -2.95 -11.50 -5.55
C GLU A 209 -2.70 -11.52 -7.05
N ILE A 210 -1.49 -11.88 -7.49
CA ILE A 210 -1.10 -11.92 -8.89
C ILE A 210 -0.66 -13.34 -9.23
N LYS A 211 -1.44 -14.01 -10.10
CA LYS A 211 -1.10 -15.32 -10.65
C LYS A 211 -0.74 -15.17 -12.12
N ARG A 212 0.54 -15.36 -12.46
CA ARG A 212 1.00 -15.35 -13.84
C ARG A 212 0.69 -16.68 -14.52
N ASP A 213 0.25 -16.62 -15.78
CA ASP A 213 0.06 -17.75 -16.67
C ASP A 213 0.96 -17.57 -17.92
N GLY A 214 2.21 -18.00 -17.78
CA GLY A 214 3.27 -17.74 -18.76
C GLY A 214 3.74 -16.29 -18.73
N ALA A 215 4.42 -15.87 -19.79
CA ALA A 215 5.02 -14.54 -19.89
C ALA A 215 4.00 -13.43 -20.19
N ASN A 216 2.93 -13.76 -20.91
CA ASN A 216 2.03 -12.78 -21.53
C ASN A 216 0.66 -12.67 -20.87
N ARG A 217 0.40 -13.44 -19.80
CA ARG A 217 -0.90 -13.48 -19.14
C ARG A 217 -0.76 -13.44 -17.63
N ALA A 218 -1.74 -12.83 -16.99
CA ALA A 218 -1.86 -12.86 -15.54
C ALA A 218 -3.33 -12.74 -15.12
N VAL A 219 -3.66 -13.32 -13.96
CA VAL A 219 -4.92 -13.08 -13.27
C VAL A 219 -4.60 -12.32 -11.98
N ILE A 220 -5.27 -11.20 -11.78
CA ILE A 220 -5.11 -10.34 -10.61
C ILE A 220 -6.43 -10.38 -9.84
N GLY A 221 -6.36 -10.63 -8.53
CA GLY A 221 -7.51 -10.74 -7.64
C GLY A 221 -7.39 -9.82 -6.42
N TYR A 222 -8.51 -9.23 -6.05
CA TYR A 222 -8.74 -8.56 -4.78
C TYR A 222 -10.11 -8.96 -4.25
N GLU A 223 -10.18 -9.38 -2.99
CA GLU A 223 -11.43 -9.74 -2.32
C GLU A 223 -11.46 -9.15 -0.90
N SER A 224 -12.63 -8.70 -0.49
CA SER A 224 -12.88 -8.20 0.86
C SER A 224 -14.31 -8.49 1.32
N LYS A 225 -14.52 -8.54 2.64
CA LYS A 225 -15.83 -8.73 3.28
C LYS A 225 -16.06 -7.64 4.32
N ASP A 226 -17.32 -7.21 4.40
CA ASP A 226 -17.76 -6.21 5.38
C ASP A 226 -16.90 -4.93 5.33
N GLU A 227 -16.58 -4.47 4.12
CA GLU A 227 -15.73 -3.30 3.87
C GLU A 227 -16.53 -2.10 3.35
N LYS A 228 -16.09 -0.89 3.76
CA LYS A 228 -16.46 0.37 3.13
C LYS A 228 -15.28 0.87 2.30
N PRO A 229 -15.24 0.57 0.99
CA PRO A 229 -14.13 0.99 0.16
C PRO A 229 -14.09 2.52 0.05
N ASN A 230 -12.94 3.08 0.38
CA ASN A 230 -12.68 4.52 0.39
C ASN A 230 -11.57 4.95 -0.57
N THR A 231 -11.10 4.01 -1.38
CA THR A 231 -10.02 4.19 -2.33
C THR A 231 -10.37 3.47 -3.62
N ASP A 232 -10.12 4.12 -4.76
CA ASP A 232 -10.31 3.51 -6.06
C ASP A 232 -9.28 2.42 -6.30
N PHE A 233 -9.70 1.38 -7.03
CA PHE A 233 -8.80 0.31 -7.43
C PHE A 233 -7.92 0.76 -8.60
N GLN A 234 -6.62 0.68 -8.45
CA GLN A 234 -5.66 1.03 -9.48
C GLN A 234 -4.72 -0.15 -9.77
N LEU A 235 -4.55 -0.48 -11.05
CA LEU A 235 -3.58 -1.44 -11.52
C LEU A 235 -2.64 -0.76 -12.54
N VAL A 236 -1.35 -0.92 -12.33
CA VAL A 236 -0.30 -0.45 -13.23
C VAL A 236 0.45 -1.67 -13.76
N TYR A 237 0.61 -1.78 -15.06
CA TYR A 237 1.38 -2.86 -15.67
C TYR A 237 2.23 -2.39 -16.84
N SER A 238 3.27 -3.13 -17.14
CA SER A 238 4.15 -2.86 -18.28
C SER A 238 4.61 -4.16 -18.92
N SER A 239 4.95 -4.10 -20.22
CA SER A 239 5.61 -5.18 -20.95
C SER A 239 7.07 -4.83 -21.21
N ASP A 240 7.95 -5.83 -21.25
CA ASP A 240 9.36 -5.69 -21.60
C ASP A 240 9.88 -7.04 -22.14
N THR A 241 10.75 -6.99 -23.13
CA THR A 241 11.38 -8.17 -23.74
C THR A 241 12.73 -8.52 -23.09
N ARG A 242 13.26 -7.69 -22.19
CA ARG A 242 14.52 -7.92 -21.48
C ARG A 242 14.30 -8.87 -20.29
N ASP A 243 15.38 -9.57 -19.87
CA ASP A 243 15.34 -10.50 -18.75
C ASP A 243 14.90 -9.85 -17.42
N VAL A 244 15.21 -8.56 -17.26
CA VAL A 244 14.71 -7.73 -16.16
C VAL A 244 14.08 -6.48 -16.76
N GLY A 245 12.80 -6.26 -16.52
CA GLY A 245 12.10 -5.02 -16.88
C GLY A 245 12.34 -3.93 -15.82
N LEU A 246 12.56 -2.69 -16.26
CA LEU A 246 12.68 -1.53 -15.39
C LEU A 246 11.74 -0.42 -15.87
N LYS A 247 10.91 0.09 -14.96
CA LYS A 247 9.95 1.16 -15.25
C LYS A 247 10.04 2.28 -14.24
N LEU A 248 9.94 3.51 -14.74
CA LEU A 248 9.93 4.74 -13.96
C LEU A 248 8.53 5.36 -14.00
N ILE A 249 8.04 5.76 -12.84
CA ILE A 249 6.82 6.57 -12.66
C ILE A 249 7.23 7.80 -11.87
N THR A 250 6.91 8.99 -12.37
CA THR A 250 7.30 10.26 -11.76
C THR A 250 6.09 11.06 -11.31
N TYR A 251 6.31 11.92 -10.34
CA TYR A 251 5.37 12.98 -9.92
C TYR A 251 6.18 14.22 -9.57
N LYS A 252 5.89 15.36 -10.21
CA LYS A 252 6.58 16.62 -9.95
C LYS A 252 5.61 17.80 -10.06
N PRO A 253 5.23 18.44 -8.94
CA PRO A 253 4.46 19.66 -8.96
C PRO A 253 5.34 20.85 -9.36
N ASP A 254 4.71 21.97 -9.69
CA ASP A 254 5.43 23.22 -10.02
C ASP A 254 6.19 23.72 -8.80
N GLY A 255 7.46 24.06 -9.00
CA GLY A 255 8.30 24.73 -8.00
C GLY A 255 8.77 23.84 -6.83
N ASP A 256 8.54 22.52 -6.88
CA ASP A 256 9.01 21.56 -5.86
C ASP A 256 9.88 20.46 -6.50
N ASP A 257 10.63 19.77 -5.67
CA ASP A 257 11.36 18.56 -6.08
C ASP A 257 10.40 17.44 -6.47
N GLY A 258 10.79 16.66 -7.48
CA GLY A 258 10.02 15.53 -7.93
C GLY A 258 10.09 14.32 -6.99
N TYR A 259 9.15 13.40 -7.21
CA TYR A 259 9.08 12.08 -6.60
C TYR A 259 9.08 11.03 -7.68
N PHE A 260 9.65 9.86 -7.42
CA PHE A 260 9.62 8.78 -8.38
C PHE A 260 9.41 7.42 -7.71
N LEU A 261 8.83 6.52 -8.48
CA LEU A 261 8.85 5.08 -8.24
C LEU A 261 9.56 4.40 -9.40
N LEU A 262 10.49 3.52 -9.07
CA LEU A 262 11.15 2.65 -10.01
C LEU A 262 10.70 1.21 -9.72
N LEU A 263 10.16 0.56 -10.72
CA LEU A 263 9.65 -0.81 -10.64
C LEU A 263 10.61 -1.71 -11.42
N ALA A 264 11.26 -2.67 -10.75
CA ALA A 264 12.09 -3.66 -11.39
C ALA A 264 11.54 -5.07 -11.16
N ALA A 265 11.36 -5.84 -12.23
CA ALA A 265 10.85 -7.21 -12.15
C ALA A 265 11.52 -8.11 -13.18
N PRO A 266 11.87 -9.38 -12.82
CA PRO A 266 12.35 -10.35 -13.78
C PRO A 266 11.24 -10.73 -14.74
N THR A 267 11.57 -10.83 -16.03
CA THR A 267 10.65 -11.35 -17.03
C THR A 267 10.57 -12.87 -16.87
N VAL A 268 9.35 -13.38 -16.74
CA VAL A 268 9.14 -14.83 -16.55
C VAL A 268 9.27 -15.54 -17.90
N SER A 269 10.49 -15.93 -18.28
CA SER A 269 10.70 -16.85 -19.40
C SER A 269 10.59 -18.30 -18.92
N LYS A 270 10.01 -19.19 -19.75
CA LYS A 270 9.75 -20.60 -19.40
C LYS A 270 11.02 -21.48 -19.34
N GLU A 271 12.18 -21.01 -19.78
CA GLU A 271 13.30 -21.89 -20.14
C GLU A 271 14.59 -21.71 -19.32
N THR A 272 14.63 -20.84 -18.31
CA THR A 272 15.84 -20.69 -17.51
C THR A 272 15.83 -21.69 -16.35
N LYS A 273 16.86 -22.58 -16.31
CA LYS A 273 17.15 -23.42 -15.15
C LYS A 273 17.31 -22.51 -13.91
N PRO A 274 16.68 -22.85 -12.77
CA PRO A 274 16.86 -22.07 -11.55
C PRO A 274 18.33 -21.90 -11.20
N ALA A 275 18.76 -20.70 -10.85
CA ALA A 275 20.11 -20.46 -10.38
C ALA A 275 20.33 -21.22 -9.06
N ALA A 276 21.43 -21.94 -8.96
CA ALA A 276 21.82 -22.63 -7.74
C ALA A 276 22.11 -21.61 -6.63
N LYS A 277 21.86 -21.99 -5.38
CA LYS A 277 22.13 -21.19 -4.17
C LYS A 277 22.70 -22.06 -3.05
N ASP A 278 23.36 -21.41 -2.11
CA ASP A 278 23.85 -21.99 -0.88
C ASP A 278 22.94 -21.58 0.26
N VAL A 279 22.34 -22.53 0.98
CA VAL A 279 21.36 -22.24 2.03
C VAL A 279 21.80 -22.83 3.35
N VAL A 280 21.86 -22.02 4.40
CA VAL A 280 22.07 -22.50 5.77
C VAL A 280 20.82 -22.26 6.59
N PHE A 281 20.27 -23.33 7.12
CA PHE A 281 19.16 -23.28 8.06
C PHE A 281 19.70 -23.22 9.48
N VAL A 282 19.38 -22.18 10.23
CA VAL A 282 19.81 -22.00 11.62
C VAL A 282 18.57 -22.02 12.51
N ALA A 283 18.42 -23.04 13.33
CA ALA A 283 17.23 -23.29 14.12
C ALA A 283 17.51 -23.28 15.61
N ASP A 284 16.81 -22.43 16.33
CA ASP A 284 16.80 -22.40 17.78
C ASP A 284 16.12 -23.66 18.34
N THR A 285 16.81 -24.32 19.26
CA THR A 285 16.32 -25.47 20.03
C THR A 285 16.47 -25.23 21.53
N SER A 286 16.51 -23.96 21.97
CA SER A 286 16.53 -23.58 23.38
C SER A 286 15.26 -24.01 24.12
N GLY A 287 15.27 -23.96 25.44
CA GLY A 287 14.15 -24.42 26.27
C GLY A 287 12.83 -23.69 26.01
N SER A 288 12.88 -22.42 25.56
CA SER A 288 11.71 -21.59 25.21
C SER A 288 10.98 -22.07 23.95
N MET A 289 11.65 -22.81 23.06
CA MET A 289 11.05 -23.40 21.86
C MET A 289 10.15 -24.60 22.14
N ALA A 290 9.96 -25.01 23.40
CA ALA A 290 9.16 -26.18 23.74
C ALA A 290 7.73 -26.14 23.22
N GLY A 291 7.20 -27.31 22.85
CA GLY A 291 5.82 -27.49 22.40
C GLY A 291 5.59 -27.15 20.92
N ALA A 292 4.56 -26.38 20.62
CA ALA A 292 4.12 -26.12 19.24
C ALA A 292 5.16 -25.36 18.42
N LYS A 293 5.95 -24.48 19.03
CA LYS A 293 6.98 -23.68 18.33
C LYS A 293 8.01 -24.58 17.66
N LEU A 294 8.58 -25.53 18.39
CA LEU A 294 9.59 -26.45 17.86
C LEU A 294 9.01 -27.37 16.79
N GLN A 295 7.79 -27.89 17.01
CA GLN A 295 7.12 -28.75 16.04
C GLN A 295 6.86 -28.01 14.69
N GLN A 296 6.40 -26.76 14.76
CA GLN A 296 6.21 -25.94 13.56
C GLN A 296 7.54 -25.61 12.88
N ALA A 297 8.59 -25.30 13.64
CA ALA A 297 9.93 -25.08 13.10
C ALA A 297 10.47 -26.32 12.39
N GLN A 298 10.32 -27.52 12.97
CA GLN A 298 10.71 -28.80 12.36
C GLN A 298 9.96 -29.02 11.03
N LYS A 299 8.65 -28.79 10.98
CA LYS A 299 7.84 -28.92 9.75
C LYS A 299 8.28 -27.93 8.68
N ALA A 300 8.47 -26.65 9.06
CA ALA A 300 8.95 -25.61 8.15
C ALA A 300 10.32 -25.95 7.55
N LEU A 301 11.26 -26.42 8.37
CA LEU A 301 12.58 -26.84 7.91
C LEU A 301 12.52 -28.03 6.96
N ARG A 302 11.70 -29.05 7.26
CA ARG A 302 11.49 -30.19 6.34
C ARG A 302 10.95 -29.71 5.00
N PHE A 303 9.93 -28.86 4.99
CA PHE A 303 9.42 -28.27 3.76
C PHE A 303 10.55 -27.60 2.96
N CYS A 304 11.39 -26.79 3.61
CA CYS A 304 12.48 -26.09 2.94
C CYS A 304 13.50 -27.09 2.36
N VAL A 305 13.94 -28.08 3.13
CA VAL A 305 14.91 -29.12 2.70
C VAL A 305 14.38 -29.92 1.51
N GLU A 306 13.10 -30.31 1.54
CA GLU A 306 12.49 -31.08 0.45
C GLU A 306 12.31 -30.24 -0.83
N ASN A 307 12.16 -28.92 -0.70
CA ASN A 307 11.94 -28.00 -1.81
C ASN A 307 13.23 -27.32 -2.33
N LEU A 308 14.42 -27.69 -1.83
CA LEU A 308 15.71 -27.27 -2.42
C LEU A 308 15.76 -27.68 -3.90
N ASN A 309 16.39 -26.88 -4.75
CA ASN A 309 16.67 -27.28 -6.13
C ASN A 309 17.77 -28.33 -6.17
N ALA A 310 17.86 -29.09 -7.26
CA ALA A 310 18.84 -30.17 -7.38
C ALA A 310 20.31 -29.71 -7.32
N ASP A 311 20.57 -28.49 -7.78
CA ASP A 311 21.92 -27.90 -7.80
C ASP A 311 22.21 -27.04 -6.56
N ASP A 312 21.24 -26.89 -5.63
CA ASP A 312 21.46 -26.17 -4.37
C ASP A 312 22.42 -26.96 -3.45
N ARG A 313 23.16 -26.23 -2.61
CA ARG A 313 23.91 -26.80 -1.49
C ARG A 313 23.33 -26.27 -0.18
N PHE A 314 23.40 -27.06 0.86
CA PHE A 314 22.84 -26.67 2.13
C PHE A 314 23.60 -27.22 3.36
N GLU A 315 23.34 -26.56 4.50
CA GLU A 315 23.72 -26.97 5.85
C GLU A 315 22.58 -26.72 6.81
N ILE A 316 22.51 -27.45 7.92
CA ILE A 316 21.59 -27.20 9.04
C ILE A 316 22.41 -27.04 10.32
N VAL A 317 22.18 -25.93 11.00
CA VAL A 317 22.74 -25.65 12.32
C VAL A 317 21.62 -25.60 13.34
N ARG A 318 21.53 -26.57 14.24
CA ARG A 318 20.70 -26.40 15.43
C ARG A 318 21.52 -25.72 16.51
N PHE A 319 20.87 -24.92 17.34
CA PHE A 319 21.58 -24.30 18.45
C PHE A 319 20.73 -24.16 19.69
N SER A 320 21.41 -24.23 20.82
CA SER A 320 20.88 -23.90 22.15
C SER A 320 22.00 -23.22 22.96
N THR A 321 22.56 -23.86 23.96
CA THR A 321 23.77 -23.39 24.64
C THR A 321 25.03 -23.45 23.74
N GLU A 322 25.05 -24.34 22.77
CA GLU A 322 26.09 -24.50 21.75
C GLU A 322 25.45 -24.59 20.36
N ALA A 323 26.26 -24.31 19.32
CA ALA A 323 25.88 -24.47 17.93
C ALA A 323 26.36 -25.81 17.38
N GLU A 324 25.46 -26.61 16.85
CA GLU A 324 25.71 -27.93 16.31
C GLU A 324 25.38 -27.99 14.81
N PRO A 325 26.36 -27.85 13.90
CA PRO A 325 26.14 -28.05 12.48
C PRO A 325 26.05 -29.54 12.15
N LEU A 326 25.18 -29.93 11.21
CA LEU A 326 24.94 -31.29 10.79
C LEU A 326 26.10 -31.85 9.95
N PHE A 327 26.51 -31.11 8.92
CA PHE A 327 27.54 -31.57 7.97
C PHE A 327 28.87 -30.85 8.17
N ARG A 328 28.88 -29.67 8.76
CA ARG A 328 30.02 -28.75 8.93
C ARG A 328 30.58 -28.19 7.63
N GLU A 329 29.86 -28.39 6.53
CA GLU A 329 30.15 -27.90 5.19
C GLU A 329 28.86 -27.83 4.38
N LEU A 330 28.89 -27.15 3.23
CA LEU A 330 27.76 -27.13 2.30
C LEU A 330 27.75 -28.43 1.49
N VAL A 331 26.68 -29.21 1.61
CA VAL A 331 26.50 -30.48 0.88
C VAL A 331 25.44 -30.32 -0.22
N PRO A 332 25.52 -31.09 -1.32
CA PRO A 332 24.50 -31.13 -2.35
C PRO A 332 23.13 -31.52 -1.80
N ALA A 333 22.08 -30.95 -2.36
CA ALA A 333 20.69 -31.27 -1.98
C ALA A 333 20.20 -32.55 -2.67
N ASP A 334 20.95 -33.65 -2.58
CA ASP A 334 20.55 -34.96 -3.06
C ASP A 334 19.69 -35.75 -2.06
N SER A 335 19.25 -36.93 -2.46
CA SER A 335 18.34 -37.77 -1.66
C SER A 335 18.94 -38.18 -0.32
N ASP A 336 20.24 -38.52 -0.29
CA ASP A 336 20.89 -39.05 0.91
C ASP A 336 21.14 -37.94 1.93
N HIS A 337 21.59 -36.76 1.48
CA HIS A 337 21.74 -35.61 2.37
C HIS A 337 20.41 -35.09 2.90
N ARG A 338 19.35 -35.07 2.08
CA ARG A 338 17.97 -34.70 2.56
C ARG A 338 17.49 -35.71 3.60
N LYS A 339 17.69 -36.99 3.40
CA LYS A 339 17.32 -38.02 4.38
C LYS A 339 18.04 -37.84 5.71
N ARG A 340 19.36 -37.58 5.68
CA ARG A 340 20.12 -37.26 6.89
C ARG A 340 19.66 -36.00 7.57
N ALA A 341 19.34 -34.95 6.80
CA ALA A 341 18.82 -33.69 7.29
C ALA A 341 17.45 -33.88 8.00
N ASN A 342 16.52 -34.62 7.41
CA ASN A 342 15.25 -34.94 8.03
C ASN A 342 15.43 -35.74 9.34
N GLY A 343 16.34 -36.70 9.37
CA GLY A 343 16.67 -37.41 10.61
C GLY A 343 17.24 -36.51 11.70
N PHE A 344 18.10 -35.56 11.34
CA PHE A 344 18.64 -34.58 12.28
C PHE A 344 17.55 -33.63 12.81
N ILE A 345 16.64 -33.20 11.95
CA ILE A 345 15.49 -32.36 12.37
C ILE A 345 14.57 -33.11 13.34
N ASP A 346 14.39 -34.42 13.16
CA ASP A 346 13.60 -35.28 14.08
C ASP A 346 14.20 -35.36 15.48
N GLU A 347 15.52 -35.20 15.61
CA GLU A 347 16.21 -35.24 16.89
C GLU A 347 16.18 -33.94 17.69
N PHE A 348 15.57 -32.85 17.17
CA PHE A 348 15.50 -31.57 17.85
C PHE A 348 14.73 -31.70 19.17
N LYS A 349 15.37 -31.27 20.25
CA LYS A 349 14.79 -31.27 21.61
C LYS A 349 14.95 -29.86 22.21
N PRO A 350 13.90 -29.33 22.87
CA PRO A 350 13.98 -28.01 23.48
C PRO A 350 14.77 -28.07 24.78
N ILE A 351 16.03 -27.63 24.77
CA ILE A 351 16.93 -27.69 25.91
C ILE A 351 17.99 -26.57 25.87
N GLY A 352 18.37 -26.07 27.04
CA GLY A 352 19.48 -25.14 27.20
C GLY A 352 19.11 -23.68 26.97
N GLY A 353 20.13 -22.83 26.84
CA GLY A 353 20.04 -21.40 26.58
C GLY A 353 20.08 -21.07 25.08
N THR A 354 20.37 -19.82 24.72
CA THR A 354 20.27 -19.29 23.35
C THR A 354 21.57 -18.59 22.95
N ALA A 355 22.46 -19.31 22.22
CA ALA A 355 23.78 -18.83 21.77
C ALA A 355 23.71 -18.29 20.33
N ILE A 356 23.02 -17.15 20.11
CA ILE A 356 22.78 -16.57 18.77
C ILE A 356 24.08 -16.26 18.03
N ALA A 357 25.07 -15.66 18.71
CA ALA A 357 26.33 -15.27 18.10
C ALA A 357 27.08 -16.49 17.53
N ASP A 358 27.17 -17.57 18.31
CA ASP A 358 27.88 -18.79 17.92
C ASP A 358 27.15 -19.52 16.79
N ALA A 359 25.82 -19.54 16.82
CA ALA A 359 25.00 -20.12 15.77
C ALA A 359 25.20 -19.42 14.41
N LEU A 360 25.13 -18.10 14.39
CA LEU A 360 25.34 -17.32 13.17
C LEU A 360 26.80 -17.39 12.71
N GLN A 361 27.76 -17.38 13.62
CA GLN A 361 29.18 -17.59 13.27
C GLN A 361 29.41 -18.98 12.66
N SER A 362 28.77 -20.02 13.20
CA SER A 362 28.85 -21.39 12.65
C SER A 362 28.28 -21.46 11.23
N ALA A 363 27.13 -20.80 11.02
CA ALA A 363 26.51 -20.70 9.69
C ALA A 363 27.39 -19.95 8.68
N LEU A 364 28.03 -18.87 9.10
CA LEU A 364 28.90 -18.08 8.22
C LEU A 364 30.23 -18.74 7.90
N LYS A 365 30.72 -19.63 8.76
CA LYS A 365 32.00 -20.39 8.54
C LYS A 365 31.95 -21.32 7.34
N VAL A 366 30.77 -21.87 7.01
CA VAL A 366 30.64 -22.79 5.87
C VAL A 366 30.52 -22.07 4.53
N ARG A 367 30.50 -20.74 4.54
CA ARG A 367 30.43 -19.95 3.32
C ARG A 367 31.76 -20.00 2.58
N PRO A 368 31.77 -20.38 1.28
CA PRO A 368 32.99 -20.36 0.47
C PRO A 368 33.49 -18.91 0.26
N ASP A 369 34.83 -18.74 0.28
CA ASP A 369 35.45 -17.42 -0.01
C ASP A 369 35.12 -16.91 -1.41
N LYS A 370 34.98 -17.82 -2.37
CA LYS A 370 34.55 -17.52 -3.75
C LYS A 370 33.41 -18.45 -4.10
N THR A 371 32.26 -17.88 -4.38
CA THR A 371 31.09 -18.61 -4.85
C THR A 371 30.31 -17.75 -5.80
N ASP A 372 29.82 -18.37 -6.86
CA ASP A 372 28.84 -17.76 -7.79
C ASP A 372 27.40 -17.93 -7.28
N HIS A 373 27.23 -18.69 -6.20
CA HIS A 373 25.94 -18.95 -5.59
C HIS A 373 25.59 -17.86 -4.57
N PRO A 374 24.36 -17.31 -4.58
CA PRO A 374 23.85 -16.53 -3.47
C PRO A 374 23.88 -17.33 -2.18
N PHE A 375 24.45 -16.76 -1.12
CA PHE A 375 24.53 -17.39 0.19
C PHE A 375 23.41 -16.87 1.10
N VAL A 376 22.47 -17.75 1.43
CA VAL A 376 21.24 -17.43 2.18
C VAL A 376 21.24 -18.14 3.52
N VAL A 377 20.98 -17.42 4.59
CA VAL A 377 20.76 -17.97 5.94
C VAL A 377 19.29 -17.76 6.31
N ILE A 378 18.60 -18.81 6.69
CA ILE A 378 17.24 -18.77 7.26
C ILE A 378 17.38 -19.01 8.75
N PHE A 379 17.22 -17.95 9.53
CA PHE A 379 17.44 -17.92 10.96
C PHE A 379 16.12 -17.88 11.73
N LEU A 380 15.87 -18.93 12.53
CA LEU A 380 14.66 -19.12 13.32
C LEU A 380 15.01 -19.08 14.81
N THR A 381 14.42 -18.17 15.58
CA THR A 381 14.62 -18.07 17.04
C THR A 381 13.38 -17.50 17.73
N ASP A 382 13.16 -17.88 18.97
CA ASP A 382 12.08 -17.34 19.82
C ASP A 382 12.59 -16.58 21.04
N GLY A 383 13.91 -16.37 21.15
CA GLY A 383 14.53 -15.86 22.36
C GLY A 383 15.50 -14.71 22.18
N LEU A 384 15.98 -14.28 23.35
CA LEU A 384 17.09 -13.35 23.50
C LEU A 384 18.40 -14.10 23.58
N PRO A 385 19.55 -13.51 23.20
CA PRO A 385 20.84 -14.12 23.43
C PRO A 385 21.12 -14.24 24.93
N THR A 386 21.14 -15.48 25.44
CA THR A 386 21.38 -15.78 26.87
C THR A 386 22.75 -16.36 27.14
N VAL A 387 23.43 -16.89 26.10
CA VAL A 387 24.73 -17.54 26.19
C VAL A 387 25.70 -16.89 25.20
N GLY A 388 26.99 -16.88 25.54
CA GLY A 388 28.05 -16.28 24.70
C GLY A 388 27.97 -14.76 24.64
N THR A 389 28.23 -14.19 23.46
CA THR A 389 28.10 -12.76 23.21
C THR A 389 26.64 -12.36 23.25
N ARG A 390 26.25 -11.54 24.24
CA ARG A 390 24.87 -11.07 24.47
C ARG A 390 24.63 -9.65 23.98
N ASN A 391 25.72 -8.89 23.75
CA ASN A 391 25.58 -7.51 23.27
C ASN A 391 25.13 -7.50 21.81
N PRO A 392 23.94 -6.94 21.49
CA PRO A 392 23.41 -6.87 20.14
C PRO A 392 24.36 -6.18 19.14
N ASP A 393 24.98 -5.08 19.54
CA ASP A 393 25.86 -4.30 18.66
C ASP A 393 27.12 -5.10 18.26
N GLU A 394 27.69 -5.89 19.19
CA GLU A 394 28.81 -6.78 18.90
C GLU A 394 28.40 -7.91 17.95
N ILE A 395 27.22 -8.49 18.15
CA ILE A 395 26.68 -9.55 17.26
C ILE A 395 26.53 -8.99 15.86
N VAL A 396 25.86 -7.85 15.71
CA VAL A 396 25.63 -7.18 14.42
C VAL A 396 26.95 -6.78 13.75
N ALA A 397 27.90 -6.21 14.51
CA ALA A 397 29.21 -5.80 13.97
C ALA A 397 29.99 -7.02 13.42
N ASN A 398 29.92 -8.17 14.09
CA ASN A 398 30.58 -9.39 13.65
C ASN A 398 29.94 -9.96 12.37
N ILE A 399 28.63 -9.92 12.27
CA ILE A 399 27.87 -10.37 11.09
C ILE A 399 28.15 -9.47 9.88
N LYS A 400 28.16 -8.16 10.05
CA LYS A 400 28.44 -7.19 8.96
C LYS A 400 29.82 -7.39 8.31
N LYS A 401 30.80 -7.99 9.03
CA LYS A 401 32.09 -8.36 8.45
C LYS A 401 31.99 -9.47 7.41
N ALA A 402 30.97 -10.33 7.49
CA ALA A 402 30.71 -11.40 6.54
C ALA A 402 29.93 -10.88 5.32
N SER A 403 30.61 -10.11 4.46
CA SER A 403 29.99 -9.51 3.27
C SER A 403 29.38 -10.56 2.33
N GLY A 404 28.18 -10.27 1.78
CA GLY A 404 27.52 -11.10 0.76
C GLY A 404 26.62 -12.23 1.27
N ALA A 405 26.50 -12.46 2.56
CA ALA A 405 25.45 -13.32 3.13
C ALA A 405 24.12 -12.55 3.21
N ARG A 406 23.01 -13.29 3.09
CA ARG A 406 21.64 -12.80 3.31
C ARG A 406 21.05 -13.54 4.48
N ILE A 407 20.82 -12.87 5.60
CA ILE A 407 20.28 -13.51 6.82
C ILE A 407 18.82 -13.07 7.01
N PHE A 408 17.90 -13.94 6.61
CA PHE A 408 16.47 -13.75 6.83
C PHE A 408 16.11 -14.25 8.22
N SER A 409 15.63 -13.36 9.09
CA SER A 409 15.37 -13.64 10.49
C SER A 409 13.87 -13.87 10.74
N PHE A 410 13.53 -14.98 11.38
CA PHE A 410 12.18 -15.31 11.82
C PHE A 410 12.12 -15.32 13.35
N GLY A 411 11.49 -14.29 13.91
CA GLY A 411 11.21 -14.20 15.33
C GLY A 411 9.90 -14.92 15.68
N ILE A 412 9.92 -15.87 16.59
CA ILE A 412 8.80 -16.75 16.93
C ILE A 412 8.26 -16.38 18.30
N GLY A 413 6.98 -15.96 18.38
CA GLY A 413 6.37 -15.49 19.64
C GLY A 413 6.74 -14.05 19.97
N SER A 414 6.65 -13.69 21.25
CA SER A 414 6.85 -12.32 21.73
C SER A 414 8.18 -12.06 22.45
N ASP A 415 8.90 -13.11 22.84
CA ASP A 415 10.08 -12.96 23.68
C ASP A 415 11.39 -12.69 22.92
N VAL A 416 11.30 -12.38 21.64
CA VAL A 416 12.43 -12.12 20.74
C VAL A 416 12.93 -10.68 20.85
N ASN A 417 14.25 -10.49 20.70
CA ASN A 417 14.83 -9.15 20.53
C ASN A 417 14.62 -8.67 19.08
N THR A 418 13.55 -7.93 18.87
CA THR A 418 13.16 -7.46 17.53
C THR A 418 14.20 -6.52 16.92
N GLN A 419 14.83 -5.66 17.73
CA GLN A 419 15.86 -4.75 17.26
C GLN A 419 17.10 -5.52 16.76
N LEU A 420 17.53 -6.55 17.48
CA LEU A 420 18.66 -7.38 17.05
C LEU A 420 18.36 -8.08 15.72
N LEU A 421 17.17 -8.70 15.60
CA LEU A 421 16.79 -9.42 14.38
C LEU A 421 16.66 -8.49 13.18
N ASP A 422 16.07 -7.30 13.36
CA ASP A 422 15.95 -6.28 12.31
C ASP A 422 17.35 -5.81 11.87
N GLN A 423 18.25 -5.50 12.78
CA GLN A 423 19.61 -5.05 12.47
C GLN A 423 20.45 -6.12 11.76
N ILE A 424 20.31 -7.40 12.13
CA ILE A 424 20.96 -8.53 11.44
C ILE A 424 20.45 -8.63 10.01
N ALA A 425 19.15 -8.63 9.83
CA ALA A 425 18.52 -8.76 8.52
C ALA A 425 18.89 -7.58 7.60
N GLU A 426 18.74 -6.34 8.07
CA GLU A 426 19.09 -5.14 7.30
C GLU A 426 20.57 -5.05 6.97
N GLY A 427 21.44 -5.33 7.96
CA GLY A 427 22.89 -5.33 7.75
C GLY A 427 23.36 -6.35 6.71
N THR A 428 22.51 -7.29 6.31
CA THR A 428 22.76 -8.30 5.30
C THR A 428 21.84 -8.21 4.07
N ARG A 429 21.15 -7.08 3.85
CA ARG A 429 20.20 -6.81 2.75
C ARG A 429 19.05 -7.84 2.68
N ALA A 430 18.66 -8.35 3.82
CA ALA A 430 17.53 -9.25 4.00
C ALA A 430 16.43 -8.56 4.82
N PHE A 431 15.45 -9.28 5.29
CA PHE A 431 14.41 -8.75 6.15
C PHE A 431 14.08 -9.73 7.29
N SER A 432 13.50 -9.18 8.35
CA SER A 432 12.97 -9.94 9.48
C SER A 432 11.46 -10.13 9.33
N GLN A 433 10.96 -11.24 9.85
CA GLN A 433 9.55 -11.54 9.94
C GLN A 433 9.21 -12.08 11.32
N TYR A 434 8.09 -11.62 11.90
CA TYR A 434 7.66 -12.04 13.22
C TYR A 434 6.39 -12.87 13.12
N VAL A 435 6.39 -14.02 13.79
CA VAL A 435 5.31 -15.00 13.80
C VAL A 435 4.74 -15.09 15.20
N LEU A 436 3.51 -14.61 15.40
CA LEU A 436 2.86 -14.66 16.70
C LEU A 436 2.42 -16.08 17.07
N ALA A 437 2.17 -16.33 18.35
CA ALA A 437 1.83 -17.66 18.87
C ALA A 437 0.55 -18.27 18.24
N ASN A 438 -0.35 -17.43 17.74
CA ASN A 438 -1.59 -17.82 17.05
C ASN A 438 -1.46 -17.91 15.53
N GLU A 439 -0.28 -17.66 14.99
CA GLU A 439 0.00 -17.72 13.54
C GLU A 439 0.74 -19.01 13.20
N ASP A 440 0.60 -19.46 11.96
CA ASP A 440 1.24 -20.66 11.45
C ASP A 440 2.66 -20.35 10.93
N LEU A 441 3.68 -20.75 11.69
CA LEU A 441 5.09 -20.60 11.34
C LEU A 441 5.44 -21.43 10.07
N GLU A 442 4.90 -22.64 9.96
CA GLU A 442 5.16 -23.53 8.80
C GLU A 442 4.72 -22.82 7.51
N LEU A 443 3.50 -22.28 7.50
CA LEU A 443 2.95 -21.55 6.36
C LEU A 443 3.80 -20.31 6.00
N LYS A 444 4.21 -19.52 7.00
CA LYS A 444 4.99 -18.29 6.76
C LYS A 444 6.39 -18.58 6.20
N VAL A 445 7.10 -19.54 6.79
CA VAL A 445 8.45 -19.92 6.33
C VAL A 445 8.37 -20.61 4.96
N SER A 446 7.38 -21.45 4.72
CA SER A 446 7.18 -22.13 3.43
C SER A 446 6.88 -21.15 2.31
N ASN A 447 5.97 -20.17 2.55
CA ASN A 447 5.67 -19.12 1.59
C ASN A 447 6.89 -18.25 1.30
N PHE A 448 7.63 -17.88 2.34
CA PHE A 448 8.87 -17.13 2.18
C PHE A 448 9.89 -17.93 1.35
N TYR A 449 10.13 -19.20 1.69
CA TYR A 449 11.08 -20.05 0.98
C TYR A 449 10.71 -20.18 -0.50
N THR A 450 9.43 -20.36 -0.81
CA THR A 450 8.92 -20.43 -2.19
C THR A 450 9.26 -19.16 -2.98
N ARG A 451 9.20 -17.99 -2.35
CA ARG A 451 9.58 -16.71 -3.00
C ARG A 451 11.09 -16.64 -3.32
N ILE A 452 11.95 -17.05 -2.39
CA ILE A 452 13.41 -16.97 -2.57
C ILE A 452 13.99 -18.17 -3.32
N LYS A 453 13.15 -19.11 -3.75
CA LYS A 453 13.59 -20.36 -4.37
C LYS A 453 14.39 -20.15 -5.66
N GLU A 454 14.04 -19.14 -6.45
CA GLU A 454 14.64 -18.87 -7.76
C GLU A 454 15.21 -17.43 -7.80
N PRO A 455 16.51 -17.24 -7.40
CA PRO A 455 17.16 -15.96 -7.55
C PRO A 455 17.26 -15.56 -9.03
N ALA A 456 16.83 -14.34 -9.36
CA ALA A 456 16.93 -13.80 -10.71
C ALA A 456 18.12 -12.85 -10.85
N LEU A 457 18.31 -11.93 -9.90
CA LEU A 457 19.44 -11.01 -9.87
C LEU A 457 19.81 -10.69 -8.42
N THR A 458 21.07 -10.91 -8.06
CA THR A 458 21.56 -10.69 -6.69
C THR A 458 22.60 -9.57 -6.67
N ASN A 459 22.88 -9.02 -5.48
CA ASN A 459 23.81 -7.91 -5.31
C ASN A 459 23.50 -6.69 -6.19
N LEU A 460 22.23 -6.31 -6.24
CA LEU A 460 21.74 -5.24 -7.10
C LEU A 460 22.44 -3.90 -6.83
N LYS A 461 22.79 -3.22 -7.92
CA LYS A 461 23.26 -1.84 -7.93
C LYS A 461 22.46 -1.07 -8.98
N LEU A 462 22.00 0.10 -8.63
CA LEU A 462 21.27 1.00 -9.51
C LEU A 462 22.06 2.30 -9.66
N ASP A 463 22.40 2.63 -10.89
CA ASP A 463 22.99 3.90 -11.26
C ASP A 463 22.00 4.68 -12.14
N LEU A 464 21.60 5.84 -11.69
CA LEU A 464 20.71 6.77 -12.40
C LEU A 464 21.53 7.96 -12.89
N GLY A 465 22.54 7.69 -13.71
CA GLY A 465 23.43 8.71 -14.25
C GLY A 465 22.71 9.84 -14.99
N GLY A 466 23.42 10.97 -15.22
CA GLY A 466 22.92 12.06 -16.05
C GLY A 466 22.64 13.36 -15.30
N SER A 467 21.75 14.20 -15.85
CA SER A 467 21.43 15.57 -15.35
C SER A 467 20.49 15.58 -14.14
N VAL A 468 19.90 14.43 -13.79
CA VAL A 468 18.95 14.29 -12.67
C VAL A 468 19.71 13.83 -11.43
N ARG A 469 19.47 14.52 -10.29
CA ARG A 469 20.02 14.11 -8.99
C ARG A 469 18.92 13.44 -8.18
N THR A 470 19.16 12.20 -7.76
CA THR A 470 18.25 11.45 -6.90
C THR A 470 18.68 11.48 -5.44
N SER A 471 17.73 11.44 -4.53
CA SER A 471 17.96 11.46 -3.08
C SER A 471 16.86 10.74 -2.33
N LYS A 472 17.12 10.41 -1.06
CA LYS A 472 16.15 9.79 -0.14
C LYS A 472 15.43 8.61 -0.80
N MET A 473 16.21 7.66 -1.36
CA MET A 473 15.70 6.44 -2.00
C MET A 473 15.42 5.36 -0.97
N TYR A 474 14.31 4.64 -1.15
CA TYR A 474 13.87 3.55 -0.28
C TYR A 474 13.44 2.33 -1.11
N PRO A 475 13.95 1.12 -0.79
CA PRO A 475 14.89 0.82 0.28
C PRO A 475 16.25 1.48 0.03
N THR A 476 17.00 1.78 1.12
CA THR A 476 18.35 2.37 1.05
C THR A 476 19.35 1.42 0.42
N ASP A 477 19.24 0.15 0.76
CA ASP A 477 19.97 -0.96 0.15
C ASP A 477 19.02 -1.81 -0.67
N LEU A 478 19.36 -2.04 -1.94
CA LEU A 478 18.51 -2.84 -2.82
C LEU A 478 18.58 -4.32 -2.43
N PRO A 479 17.43 -4.95 -2.13
CA PRO A 479 17.37 -6.40 -1.90
C PRO A 479 17.63 -7.16 -3.20
N ASP A 480 17.93 -8.44 -3.07
CA ASP A 480 18.02 -9.34 -4.21
C ASP A 480 16.63 -9.50 -4.86
N LEU A 481 16.63 -9.75 -6.17
CA LEU A 481 15.43 -9.92 -6.97
C LEU A 481 15.23 -11.39 -7.30
N PHE A 482 14.07 -11.92 -6.94
CA PHE A 482 13.68 -13.30 -7.18
C PHE A 482 12.64 -13.40 -8.28
N LYS A 483 12.54 -14.56 -8.93
CA LYS A 483 11.57 -14.79 -10.00
C LYS A 483 10.15 -14.70 -9.45
N GLY A 484 9.34 -13.87 -10.09
CA GLY A 484 7.97 -13.59 -9.64
C GLY A 484 7.85 -12.44 -8.64
N ASP A 485 8.97 -11.95 -8.07
CA ASP A 485 8.99 -10.76 -7.22
C ASP A 485 9.11 -9.48 -8.04
N GLN A 486 8.72 -8.37 -7.44
CA GLN A 486 8.88 -7.02 -7.97
C GLN A 486 9.54 -6.13 -6.93
N LEU A 487 10.66 -5.52 -7.33
CA LEU A 487 11.31 -4.49 -6.53
C LEU A 487 10.65 -3.14 -6.81
N VAL A 488 10.26 -2.44 -5.77
CA VAL A 488 9.73 -1.07 -5.82
C VAL A 488 10.70 -0.15 -5.10
N VAL A 489 11.32 0.78 -5.82
CA VAL A 489 12.18 1.81 -5.23
C VAL A 489 11.48 3.15 -5.31
N ALA A 490 11.29 3.81 -4.17
CA ALA A 490 10.73 5.17 -4.10
C ALA A 490 11.84 6.17 -3.79
N GLY A 491 11.81 7.36 -4.41
CA GLY A 491 12.83 8.38 -4.18
C GLY A 491 12.39 9.79 -4.54
N ARG A 492 13.28 10.75 -4.27
CA ARG A 492 13.15 12.15 -4.68
C ARG A 492 14.12 12.45 -5.84
N TYR A 493 13.79 13.43 -6.66
CA TYR A 493 14.69 13.90 -7.71
C TYR A 493 14.62 15.41 -7.93
N THR A 494 15.76 16.00 -8.37
CA THR A 494 15.86 17.35 -8.87
C THR A 494 16.38 17.34 -10.31
N GLY A 495 16.00 18.35 -11.10
CA GLY A 495 16.25 18.34 -12.54
C GLY A 495 15.12 17.65 -13.32
N ALA A 496 15.35 17.44 -14.60
CA ALA A 496 14.44 16.76 -15.52
C ALA A 496 15.20 16.27 -16.75
N GLY A 497 14.55 15.43 -17.59
CA GLY A 497 15.08 14.97 -18.86
C GLY A 497 15.43 13.50 -18.89
N ASP A 498 16.07 13.11 -19.98
CA ASP A 498 16.42 11.72 -20.23
C ASP A 498 17.69 11.33 -19.48
N VAL A 499 17.67 10.16 -18.87
CA VAL A 499 18.83 9.55 -18.21
C VAL A 499 19.03 8.13 -18.71
N GLU A 500 20.29 7.69 -18.77
CA GLU A 500 20.66 6.30 -18.98
C GLU A 500 20.83 5.63 -17.62
N ALA A 501 19.83 4.85 -17.22
CA ALA A 501 19.86 4.08 -15.98
C ALA A 501 20.54 2.73 -16.20
N LYS A 502 21.41 2.32 -15.28
CA LYS A 502 22.08 1.02 -15.27
C LYS A 502 21.69 0.24 -14.04
N LEU A 503 21.03 -0.90 -14.25
CA LEU A 503 20.78 -1.89 -13.19
C LEU A 503 21.75 -3.04 -13.38
N SER A 504 22.63 -3.25 -12.43
CA SER A 504 23.59 -4.36 -12.46
C SER A 504 23.41 -5.28 -11.27
N GLY A 505 23.87 -6.52 -11.43
CA GLY A 505 23.83 -7.54 -10.40
C GLY A 505 24.35 -8.89 -10.93
N ASN A 506 24.37 -9.89 -10.06
CA ASN A 506 24.81 -11.22 -10.42
C ASN A 506 23.61 -12.10 -10.80
N ALA A 507 23.65 -12.70 -11.99
CA ALA A 507 22.69 -13.70 -12.45
C ALA A 507 23.44 -14.94 -12.92
N GLY A 508 23.12 -16.11 -12.35
CA GLY A 508 23.78 -17.37 -12.70
C GLY A 508 25.31 -17.34 -12.58
N GLY A 509 25.84 -16.67 -11.55
CA GLY A 509 27.28 -16.56 -11.28
C GLY A 509 28.04 -15.54 -12.14
N ARG A 510 27.35 -14.72 -12.94
CA ARG A 510 27.96 -13.70 -13.78
C ARG A 510 27.36 -12.33 -13.49
N GLU A 511 28.20 -11.30 -13.46
CA GLU A 511 27.72 -9.93 -13.40
C GLU A 511 27.03 -9.58 -14.72
N GLN A 512 25.80 -9.10 -14.63
CA GLN A 512 25.00 -8.62 -15.74
C GLN A 512 24.65 -7.16 -15.50
N THR A 513 24.62 -6.39 -16.57
CA THR A 513 24.22 -4.97 -16.56
C THR A 513 23.16 -4.75 -17.63
N PHE A 514 22.02 -4.21 -17.20
CA PHE A 514 20.90 -3.83 -18.04
C PHE A 514 20.86 -2.31 -18.12
N THR A 515 20.79 -1.78 -19.33
CA THR A 515 20.74 -0.34 -19.57
C THR A 515 19.36 0.06 -20.05
N TYR A 516 18.82 1.14 -19.47
CA TYR A 516 17.47 1.65 -19.73
C TYR A 516 17.52 3.14 -20.01
N LYS A 517 16.71 3.59 -20.96
CA LYS A 517 16.42 5.01 -21.13
C LYS A 517 15.20 5.35 -20.31
N LEU A 518 15.36 6.24 -19.35
CA LEU A 518 14.30 6.71 -18.46
C LEU A 518 14.14 8.22 -18.63
N HIS A 519 12.89 8.70 -18.54
CA HIS A 519 12.58 10.13 -18.62
C HIS A 519 12.05 10.61 -17.28
N PHE A 520 12.73 11.62 -16.70
CA PHE A 520 12.26 12.31 -15.50
C PHE A 520 11.53 13.58 -15.91
N ASP A 521 10.24 13.63 -15.61
CA ASP A 521 9.39 14.77 -15.98
C ASP A 521 9.78 16.05 -15.27
N ASP A 522 9.73 17.20 -15.96
CA ASP A 522 9.87 18.52 -15.34
C ASP A 522 8.60 18.94 -14.61
N ARG A 523 7.43 18.48 -15.11
CA ARG A 523 6.13 18.68 -14.50
C ARG A 523 5.23 17.50 -14.80
N LYS A 524 4.70 16.86 -13.76
CA LYS A 524 3.71 15.77 -13.86
C LYS A 524 2.97 15.60 -12.55
N THR A 525 1.65 15.70 -12.55
CA THR A 525 0.80 15.63 -11.34
C THR A 525 -0.27 14.56 -11.40
N THR A 526 -0.18 13.62 -12.37
CA THR A 526 -1.19 12.56 -12.57
C THR A 526 -1.09 11.41 -11.58
N ASP A 527 0.14 11.08 -11.14
CA ASP A 527 0.42 9.91 -10.28
C ASP A 527 0.58 10.34 -8.81
N ASP A 528 -0.46 10.93 -8.23
CA ASP A 528 -0.47 11.55 -6.89
C ASP A 528 -0.22 10.57 -5.72
N TYR A 529 -0.32 9.27 -5.97
CA TYR A 529 0.06 8.23 -5.01
C TYR A 529 1.58 8.11 -4.81
N VAL A 530 2.38 8.54 -5.79
CA VAL A 530 3.86 8.43 -5.73
C VAL A 530 4.45 9.20 -4.55
N PRO A 531 4.15 10.50 -4.35
CA PRO A 531 4.66 11.23 -3.18
C PRO A 531 4.20 10.64 -1.86
N ARG A 532 2.97 10.13 -1.79
CA ARG A 532 2.47 9.52 -0.56
C ARG A 532 3.13 8.19 -0.24
N LEU A 533 3.35 7.32 -1.23
CA LEU A 533 4.08 6.07 -1.03
C LEU A 533 5.53 6.33 -0.58
N TRP A 534 6.19 7.30 -1.23
CA TRP A 534 7.51 7.73 -0.80
C TRP A 534 7.50 8.23 0.66
N ALA A 535 6.54 9.09 1.02
CA ALA A 535 6.42 9.63 2.37
C ALA A 535 6.15 8.54 3.40
N THR A 536 5.32 7.55 3.07
CA THR A 536 5.06 6.37 3.93
C THR A 536 6.35 5.63 4.24
N ARG A 537 7.17 5.34 3.22
CA ARG A 537 8.46 4.68 3.40
C ARG A 537 9.47 5.55 4.17
N ARG A 538 9.49 6.86 3.88
CA ARG A 538 10.35 7.80 4.62
C ARG A 538 9.97 7.88 6.09
N VAL A 539 8.69 7.99 6.43
CA VAL A 539 8.20 7.95 7.81
C VAL A 539 8.59 6.62 8.48
N GLY A 540 8.43 5.50 7.76
CA GLY A 540 8.90 4.21 8.23
C GLY A 540 10.38 4.20 8.57
N PHE A 541 11.22 4.71 7.71
CA PHE A 541 12.66 4.84 7.93
C PHE A 541 12.99 5.76 9.12
N LEU A 542 12.35 6.93 9.22
CA LEU A 542 12.59 7.88 10.31
C LEU A 542 12.19 7.32 11.68
N LEU A 543 11.06 6.63 11.75
CA LEU A 543 10.62 5.96 12.97
C LEU A 543 11.60 4.84 13.38
N ASP A 544 12.18 4.12 12.41
CA ASP A 544 13.17 3.10 12.68
C ASP A 544 14.48 3.71 13.22
N GLU A 545 14.95 4.81 12.63
CA GLU A 545 16.09 5.57 13.15
C GLU A 545 15.85 6.03 14.61
N ILE A 546 14.63 6.53 14.92
CA ILE A 546 14.25 6.91 16.29
C ILE A 546 14.31 5.69 17.22
N ARG A 547 13.84 4.53 16.77
CA ARG A 547 13.80 3.29 17.56
C ARG A 547 15.19 2.73 17.84
N ILE A 548 16.10 2.80 16.85
CA ILE A 548 17.44 2.20 16.91
C ILE A 548 18.44 3.16 17.54
N HIS A 549 18.46 4.42 17.12
CA HIS A 549 19.49 5.39 17.48
C HIS A 549 19.02 6.45 18.48
N GLY A 550 17.72 6.45 18.81
CA GLY A 550 17.11 7.44 19.70
C GLY A 550 16.49 8.63 18.98
N GLU A 551 15.67 9.36 19.71
CA GLU A 551 14.93 10.52 19.21
C GLU A 551 15.84 11.76 19.13
N THR A 552 15.91 12.40 17.96
CA THR A 552 16.47 13.75 17.77
C THR A 552 15.37 14.72 17.33
N THR A 553 15.62 16.02 17.49
CA THR A 553 14.65 17.05 17.07
C THR A 553 14.39 16.99 15.57
N GLU A 554 15.45 16.78 14.76
CA GLU A 554 15.33 16.69 13.30
C GLU A 554 14.47 15.48 12.86
N LEU A 555 14.73 14.29 13.42
CA LEU A 555 13.98 13.08 13.10
C LEU A 555 12.49 13.24 13.46
N ARG A 556 12.22 13.82 14.64
CA ARG A 556 10.87 14.09 15.11
C ARG A 556 10.14 15.09 14.21
N ASP A 557 10.76 16.24 13.96
CA ASP A 557 10.14 17.32 13.20
C ASP A 557 9.89 16.90 11.74
N GLU A 558 10.85 16.22 11.07
CA GLU A 558 10.63 15.67 9.71
C GLU A 558 9.51 14.61 9.69
N THR A 559 9.47 13.71 10.68
CA THR A 559 8.42 12.70 10.78
C THR A 559 7.04 13.35 10.93
N THR A 560 6.94 14.36 11.79
CA THR A 560 5.69 15.09 12.06
C THR A 560 5.20 15.83 10.83
N GLU A 561 6.11 16.54 10.14
CA GLU A 561 5.78 17.29 8.93
C GLU A 561 5.28 16.36 7.81
N LEU A 562 6.00 15.27 7.54
CA LEU A 562 5.58 14.29 6.54
C LEU A 562 4.26 13.62 6.89
N ALA A 563 4.08 13.24 8.16
CA ALA A 563 2.84 12.62 8.63
C ALA A 563 1.64 13.55 8.44
N ARG A 564 1.80 14.86 8.73
CA ARG A 564 0.77 15.87 8.52
C ARG A 564 0.53 16.13 7.03
N LYS A 565 1.58 16.35 6.23
CA LYS A 565 1.46 16.66 4.80
C LYS A 565 0.78 15.55 4.01
N TYR A 566 1.00 14.27 4.36
CA TYR A 566 0.49 13.11 3.62
C TYR A 566 -0.61 12.34 4.35
N GLY A 567 -1.08 12.83 5.48
CA GLY A 567 -2.15 12.20 6.26
C GLY A 567 -1.76 10.80 6.79
N ILE A 568 -0.48 10.60 7.16
CA ILE A 568 0.03 9.32 7.67
C ILE A 568 -0.24 9.26 9.17
N VAL A 569 -1.39 8.69 9.56
CA VAL A 569 -1.82 8.62 10.97
C VAL A 569 -1.58 7.24 11.53
N THR A 570 -0.65 7.15 12.47
CA THR A 570 -0.38 5.98 13.33
C THR A 570 -0.41 6.45 14.78
N PRO A 571 -0.41 5.56 15.78
CA PRO A 571 -0.28 5.98 17.17
C PRO A 571 0.93 6.89 17.41
N TYR A 572 2.04 6.60 16.76
CA TYR A 572 3.30 7.33 16.91
C TYR A 572 3.24 8.71 16.24
N THR A 573 2.80 8.77 14.99
CA THR A 573 2.68 10.04 14.26
C THR A 573 1.56 10.92 14.82
N ALA A 574 0.46 10.33 15.31
CA ALA A 574 -0.61 11.05 15.99
C ALA A 574 -0.11 11.72 17.27
N TYR A 575 0.70 11.04 18.07
CA TYR A 575 1.36 11.63 19.22
C TYR A 575 2.23 12.83 18.83
N LEU A 576 3.09 12.65 17.84
CA LEU A 576 3.99 13.69 17.36
C LEU A 576 3.25 14.91 16.81
N ILE A 577 2.16 14.71 16.07
CA ILE A 577 1.34 15.80 15.53
C ILE A 577 0.71 16.61 16.66
N VAL A 578 0.09 15.96 17.65
CA VAL A 578 -0.56 16.64 18.77
C VAL A 578 0.44 17.38 19.63
N GLU A 579 1.59 16.77 19.95
CA GLU A 579 2.65 17.41 20.71
C GLU A 579 3.23 18.63 19.98
N ASP A 580 3.42 18.56 18.67
CA ASP A 580 3.90 19.67 17.86
C ASP A 580 2.89 20.84 17.83
N GLU A 581 1.59 20.56 17.69
CA GLU A 581 0.54 21.58 17.75
C GLU A 581 0.45 22.26 19.11
N ASP A 582 0.62 21.51 20.21
CA ASP A 582 0.71 22.06 21.56
C ASP A 582 1.97 22.94 21.74
N ARG A 583 3.11 22.46 21.25
CA ARG A 583 4.39 23.19 21.29
C ARG A 583 4.34 24.51 20.52
N ARG A 584 3.78 24.50 19.31
CA ARG A 584 3.64 25.68 18.45
C ARG A 584 2.48 26.60 18.89
N ARG A 585 1.68 26.16 19.87
CA ARG A 585 0.48 26.88 20.35
C ARG A 585 -0.49 27.21 19.23
N VAL A 586 -0.73 26.23 18.34
CA VAL A 586 -1.68 26.39 17.25
C VAL A 586 -3.09 26.61 17.84
N PRO A 587 -3.88 27.62 17.36
CA PRO A 587 -5.23 27.85 17.85
C PRO A 587 -6.10 26.60 17.78
N MET A 588 -6.98 26.41 18.78
CA MET A 588 -7.78 25.19 18.87
C MET A 588 -8.60 24.92 17.58
N ALA A 589 -9.14 25.97 16.97
CA ALA A 589 -9.92 25.90 15.74
C ALA A 589 -9.10 25.39 14.52
N ASP A 590 -7.77 25.54 14.56
CA ASP A 590 -6.87 25.22 13.45
C ASP A 590 -6.11 23.92 13.65
N ARG A 591 -6.32 23.21 14.77
CA ARG A 591 -5.61 21.96 15.07
C ARG A 591 -6.10 20.84 14.17
N SER A 592 -5.18 20.11 13.55
CA SER A 592 -5.49 19.01 12.64
C SER A 592 -6.06 17.77 13.35
N MET A 593 -5.78 17.59 14.64
CA MET A 593 -6.28 16.47 15.45
C MET A 593 -6.94 16.96 16.75
N GLN A 594 -7.79 17.99 16.64
CA GLN A 594 -8.43 18.63 17.77
C GLN A 594 -9.26 17.67 18.64
N SER A 595 -10.05 16.80 18.02
CA SER A 595 -10.90 15.84 18.76
C SER A 595 -10.05 14.84 19.55
N MET A 596 -8.92 14.39 19.01
CA MET A 596 -7.99 13.52 19.74
C MET A 596 -7.27 14.28 20.85
N SER A 597 -6.85 15.53 20.61
CA SER A 597 -6.19 16.35 21.66
C SER A 597 -7.10 16.67 22.83
N ALA A 598 -8.42 16.73 22.60
CA ALA A 598 -9.43 16.93 23.64
C ALA A 598 -9.76 15.63 24.44
N ASP A 599 -9.48 14.45 23.90
CA ASP A 599 -9.70 13.16 24.56
C ASP A 599 -8.49 12.78 25.41
N SER A 600 -8.53 13.11 26.70
CA SER A 600 -7.43 12.87 27.64
C SER A 600 -7.06 11.38 27.77
N ALA A 601 -8.02 10.46 27.68
CA ALA A 601 -7.77 9.03 27.78
C ALA A 601 -7.01 8.52 26.54
N THR A 602 -7.42 8.96 25.34
CA THR A 602 -6.72 8.62 24.09
C THR A 602 -5.34 9.26 24.03
N ARG A 603 -5.18 10.51 24.47
CA ARG A 603 -3.85 11.16 24.60
C ARG A 603 -2.89 10.36 25.50
N ALA A 604 -3.35 9.94 26.66
CA ALA A 604 -2.55 9.13 27.57
C ALA A 604 -2.12 7.80 26.94
N GLU A 605 -3.02 7.13 26.23
CA GLU A 605 -2.72 5.87 25.55
C GLU A 605 -1.73 6.05 24.40
N VAL A 606 -1.87 7.12 23.61
CA VAL A 606 -0.95 7.46 22.50
C VAL A 606 0.43 7.83 23.07
N ALA A 607 0.51 8.58 24.19
CA ALA A 607 1.78 8.87 24.84
C ALA A 607 2.46 7.61 25.41
N LYS A 608 1.68 6.68 25.99
CA LYS A 608 2.18 5.38 26.43
C LYS A 608 2.69 4.54 25.27
N ALA A 609 1.96 4.54 24.13
CA ALA A 609 2.39 3.84 22.92
C ALA A 609 3.71 4.41 22.38
N TRP A 610 3.87 5.75 22.37
CA TRP A 610 5.12 6.40 21.96
C TRP A 610 6.28 6.02 22.89
N GLY A 611 6.09 6.05 24.21
CA GLY A 611 7.11 5.59 25.16
C GLY A 611 7.46 4.11 24.94
N GLY A 612 6.47 3.24 24.80
CA GLY A 612 6.68 1.82 24.51
C GLY A 612 7.40 1.59 23.18
N PHE A 613 7.11 2.39 22.17
CA PHE A 613 7.79 2.31 20.86
C PHE A 613 9.30 2.57 20.97
N LYS A 614 9.70 3.55 21.76
CA LYS A 614 11.13 3.90 21.95
C LYS A 614 11.86 2.90 22.85
N ASP A 615 11.21 2.42 23.92
CA ASP A 615 11.89 1.72 25.01
C ASP A 615 11.77 0.20 24.90
N LYS A 616 10.69 -0.32 24.29
CA LYS A 616 10.43 -1.76 24.25
C LYS A 616 10.99 -2.43 23.00
N LYS A 617 12.01 -3.26 23.22
CA LYS A 617 12.71 -4.03 22.17
C LYS A 617 12.22 -5.47 22.07
N GLU A 618 11.45 -5.93 23.05
CA GLU A 618 10.95 -7.30 23.23
C GLU A 618 9.51 -7.27 23.77
N GLY A 619 8.90 -8.42 23.90
CA GLY A 619 7.51 -8.56 24.31
C GLY A 619 6.52 -8.28 23.20
N ASP A 620 5.22 -8.43 23.49
CA ASP A 620 4.15 -8.22 22.51
C ASP A 620 4.20 -6.82 21.89
N ASP A 621 4.51 -5.80 22.69
CA ASP A 621 4.66 -4.42 22.21
C ASP A 621 5.87 -4.29 21.26
N GLY A 622 7.02 -4.92 21.60
CA GLY A 622 8.22 -4.91 20.76
C GLY A 622 7.96 -5.54 19.39
N VAL A 623 7.29 -6.69 19.38
CA VAL A 623 6.92 -7.39 18.14
C VAL A 623 5.90 -6.59 17.32
N ALA A 624 4.88 -6.01 17.96
CA ALA A 624 3.90 -5.17 17.28
C ALA A 624 4.54 -3.92 16.66
N ASN A 625 5.47 -3.28 17.38
CA ASN A 625 6.23 -2.14 16.90
C ASN A 625 7.08 -2.52 15.66
N ALA A 626 7.82 -3.63 15.72
CA ALA A 626 8.66 -4.09 14.61
C ALA A 626 7.83 -4.46 13.38
N ARG A 627 6.70 -5.15 13.54
CA ARG A 627 5.78 -5.48 12.42
C ARG A 627 5.19 -4.24 11.78
N SER A 628 4.73 -3.28 12.58
CA SER A 628 4.22 -2.00 12.10
C SER A 628 5.29 -1.25 11.32
N GLN A 629 6.50 -1.19 11.85
CA GLN A 629 7.64 -0.53 11.24
C GLN A 629 8.00 -1.13 9.88
N ASN A 630 8.13 -2.46 9.81
CA ASN A 630 8.41 -3.18 8.57
C ASN A 630 7.31 -2.95 7.52
N ALA A 631 6.04 -2.89 7.94
CA ALA A 631 4.93 -2.58 7.04
C ALA A 631 5.06 -1.18 6.40
N PHE A 632 5.56 -0.18 7.12
CA PHE A 632 5.84 1.16 6.56
C PHE A 632 7.09 1.17 5.67
N LYS A 633 8.20 0.62 6.13
CA LYS A 633 9.48 0.60 5.38
C LYS A 633 9.36 -0.08 4.02
N PHE A 634 8.57 -1.16 3.96
CA PHE A 634 8.37 -1.97 2.76
C PHE A 634 6.98 -1.79 2.14
N ALA A 635 6.29 -0.68 2.46
CA ALA A 635 4.98 -0.37 1.89
C ALA A 635 5.03 -0.41 0.35
N GLN A 636 4.10 -1.14 -0.25
CA GLN A 636 3.93 -1.21 -1.70
C GLN A 636 2.69 -0.43 -2.16
N GLN A 637 1.78 -0.12 -1.26
CA GLN A 637 0.56 0.63 -1.53
C GLN A 637 0.58 2.00 -0.83
N ALA A 638 -0.13 2.95 -1.41
CA ALA A 638 -0.39 4.27 -0.85
C ALA A 638 -1.90 4.50 -0.72
N PRO A 639 -2.60 3.78 0.17
CA PRO A 639 -4.05 3.88 0.30
C PRO A 639 -4.48 5.29 0.70
N ALA A 640 -5.64 5.75 0.20
CA ALA A 640 -6.15 7.10 0.48
C ALA A 640 -6.47 7.31 1.97
N SER A 641 -6.81 6.24 2.71
CA SER A 641 -6.77 6.25 4.17
C SER A 641 -5.89 5.12 4.67
N ILE A 642 -5.10 5.40 5.70
CA ILE A 642 -4.25 4.38 6.35
C ILE A 642 -5.12 3.34 7.08
N ALA A 643 -6.41 3.62 7.30
CA ALA A 643 -7.34 2.67 7.92
C ALA A 643 -7.47 1.34 7.14
N SER A 644 -7.32 1.33 5.81
CA SER A 644 -7.35 0.10 5.01
C SER A 644 -5.98 -0.61 4.92
N GLY A 645 -4.88 0.13 4.91
CA GLY A 645 -3.52 -0.44 4.94
C GLY A 645 -2.97 -0.66 6.36
N ALA A 646 -3.35 0.22 7.29
CA ALA A 646 -3.08 0.09 8.73
C ALA A 646 -3.96 -0.95 9.41
N SER A 647 -4.94 -1.56 8.73
CA SER A 647 -5.70 -2.66 9.35
C SER A 647 -4.80 -3.84 9.73
N GLU A 648 -3.70 -4.08 9.05
CA GLU A 648 -2.69 -5.06 9.46
C GLU A 648 -1.72 -4.49 10.51
N SER A 649 -1.28 -3.24 10.37
CA SER A 649 -0.44 -2.58 11.38
C SER A 649 -1.25 -2.09 12.60
N LEU A 650 -2.49 -1.63 12.43
CA LEU A 650 -3.41 -1.34 13.53
C LEU A 650 -4.04 -2.61 14.14
N ARG A 651 -4.20 -3.70 13.38
CA ARG A 651 -4.52 -5.03 13.93
C ARG A 651 -3.34 -5.59 14.71
N GLY A 652 -2.11 -5.38 14.26
CA GLY A 652 -0.91 -5.67 15.04
C GLY A 652 -0.86 -4.83 16.31
N PHE A 653 -1.23 -3.55 16.25
CA PHE A 653 -1.31 -2.66 17.40
C PHE A 653 -2.54 -2.93 18.29
N ALA A 654 -3.70 -3.23 17.71
CA ALA A 654 -4.89 -3.64 18.46
C ALA A 654 -4.77 -5.06 19.04
N ALA A 655 -3.86 -5.89 18.54
CA ALA A 655 -3.51 -7.18 19.13
C ALA A 655 -2.47 -7.02 20.26
N ALA A 656 -1.67 -5.94 20.28
CA ALA A 656 -0.75 -5.58 21.36
C ALA A 656 -1.41 -4.73 22.48
N ALA A 657 -2.43 -3.92 22.13
CA ALA A 657 -3.34 -3.39 23.14
C ALA A 657 -4.28 -4.52 23.56
N PRO A 658 -4.57 -4.70 24.87
CA PRO A 658 -5.56 -5.69 25.29
C PRO A 658 -6.82 -5.51 24.42
N ALA A 659 -7.15 -6.52 23.64
CA ALA A 659 -8.26 -6.48 22.69
C ALA A 659 -9.52 -5.98 23.41
N GLY A 660 -10.03 -4.81 23.03
CA GLY A 660 -11.23 -4.24 23.61
C GLY A 660 -11.05 -3.02 24.51
N THR A 661 -9.85 -2.40 24.59
CA THR A 661 -9.79 -1.10 25.30
C THR A 661 -10.52 -0.03 24.48
N PRO A 662 -11.41 0.77 25.12
CA PRO A 662 -12.13 1.86 24.43
C PRO A 662 -11.19 2.88 23.76
N ALA A 663 -9.96 3.03 24.26
CA ALA A 663 -8.96 3.94 23.71
C ALA A 663 -8.34 3.45 22.39
N ALA A 664 -8.06 2.15 22.24
CA ALA A 664 -7.55 1.59 20.98
C ALA A 664 -8.60 1.68 19.86
N ALA A 665 -9.87 1.43 20.18
CA ALA A 665 -10.97 1.59 19.23
C ALA A 665 -11.12 3.06 18.78
N ARG A 666 -11.01 4.02 19.72
CA ARG A 666 -11.06 5.46 19.41
C ARG A 666 -9.87 5.91 18.56
N LEU A 667 -8.66 5.42 18.86
CA LEU A 667 -7.50 5.73 18.03
C LEU A 667 -7.68 5.24 16.58
N GLY A 668 -8.27 4.06 16.40
CA GLY A 668 -8.66 3.55 15.08
C GLY A 668 -9.68 4.48 14.38
N GLN A 669 -10.63 5.06 15.13
CA GLN A 669 -11.56 6.07 14.59
C GLN A 669 -10.84 7.36 14.17
N TYR A 670 -9.91 7.87 14.99
CA TYR A 670 -9.12 9.06 14.62
C TYR A 670 -8.22 8.82 13.40
N ALA A 671 -7.65 7.64 13.24
CA ALA A 671 -6.92 7.28 12.03
C ALA A 671 -7.84 7.26 10.77
N GLN A 672 -9.11 6.86 10.92
CA GLN A 672 -10.11 6.93 9.86
C GLN A 672 -10.55 8.37 9.53
N GLN A 673 -10.33 9.33 10.44
CA GLN A 673 -10.61 10.75 10.24
C GLN A 673 -9.52 11.50 9.47
N SER A 674 -8.57 10.80 8.88
CA SER A 674 -7.58 11.36 7.95
C SER A 674 -7.86 10.87 6.54
N ARG A 675 -7.90 11.79 5.57
CA ARG A 675 -8.10 11.52 4.14
C ARG A 675 -6.99 12.16 3.34
N PHE A 676 -6.48 11.43 2.35
CA PHE A 676 -5.62 12.01 1.33
C PHE A 676 -6.38 12.02 0.00
N VAL A 677 -6.72 13.20 -0.48
CA VAL A 677 -7.59 13.41 -1.64
C VAL A 677 -6.90 14.37 -2.61
N SER A 678 -6.72 13.95 -3.86
CA SER A 678 -6.14 14.76 -4.93
C SER A 678 -4.90 15.55 -4.48
N GLY A 679 -3.90 14.83 -3.94
CA GLY A 679 -2.61 15.40 -3.55
C GLY A 679 -2.57 16.13 -2.20
N ARG A 680 -3.67 16.17 -1.43
CA ARG A 680 -3.74 16.87 -0.13
C ARG A 680 -4.29 15.99 0.99
N ALA A 681 -3.75 16.19 2.20
CA ALA A 681 -4.25 15.56 3.41
C ALA A 681 -5.29 16.46 4.10
N PHE A 682 -6.39 15.86 4.52
CA PHE A 682 -7.47 16.47 5.31
C PHE A 682 -7.65 15.69 6.60
N PHE A 683 -7.91 16.42 7.68
CA PHE A 683 -8.20 15.84 8.99
C PHE A 683 -9.59 16.26 9.42
N GLN A 684 -10.37 15.31 9.89
CA GLN A 684 -11.72 15.55 10.38
C GLN A 684 -11.72 15.92 11.86
N ASN A 685 -12.20 17.12 12.18
CA ASN A 685 -12.43 17.59 13.55
C ASN A 685 -13.92 17.81 13.77
N GLY A 686 -14.58 16.88 14.46
CA GLY A 686 -16.05 16.87 14.58
C GLY A 686 -16.71 16.69 13.20
N ASN A 687 -17.48 17.70 12.75
CA ASN A 687 -18.14 17.71 11.43
C ASN A 687 -17.36 18.48 10.36
N GLN A 688 -16.16 18.97 10.65
CA GLN A 688 -15.37 19.81 9.75
C GLN A 688 -14.12 19.08 9.25
N TRP A 689 -13.86 19.12 7.94
CA TRP A 689 -12.62 18.68 7.33
C TRP A 689 -11.65 19.85 7.17
N ILE A 690 -10.41 19.68 7.61
CA ILE A 690 -9.38 20.74 7.59
C ILE A 690 -8.22 20.29 6.71
N ASP A 691 -7.92 21.08 5.67
CA ASP A 691 -6.72 20.92 4.82
C ASP A 691 -5.46 21.14 5.66
N SER A 692 -4.53 20.21 5.58
CA SER A 692 -3.21 20.31 6.25
C SER A 692 -2.44 21.58 5.88
N ASN A 693 -2.71 22.16 4.71
CA ASN A 693 -2.08 23.38 4.23
C ASN A 693 -2.81 24.68 4.69
N ALA A 694 -3.98 24.56 5.33
CA ALA A 694 -4.75 25.72 5.79
C ALA A 694 -4.19 26.38 7.06
N GLN A 695 -3.26 25.73 7.74
CA GLN A 695 -2.59 26.27 8.92
C GLN A 695 -1.60 27.39 8.49
N ASN A 696 -1.63 28.53 9.19
CA ASN A 696 -0.71 29.68 8.98
C ASN A 696 -1.03 30.65 7.81
N THR A 697 -2.26 30.69 7.29
CA THR A 697 -2.63 31.69 6.27
C THR A 697 -3.40 32.83 6.89
N ALA A 698 -2.98 34.08 6.63
CA ALA A 698 -3.60 35.27 7.22
C ALA A 698 -4.93 35.66 6.56
N LYS A 699 -5.11 35.35 5.27
CA LYS A 699 -6.32 35.71 4.53
C LYS A 699 -7.34 34.58 4.62
N ARG A 700 -8.48 34.83 5.28
CA ARG A 700 -9.58 33.89 5.44
C ARG A 700 -10.86 34.45 4.86
N GLN A 701 -11.62 33.61 4.19
CA GLN A 701 -12.94 33.92 3.64
C GLN A 701 -13.92 32.82 4.02
N ARG A 702 -15.06 33.22 4.62
CA ARG A 702 -16.14 32.29 4.93
C ARG A 702 -17.10 32.23 3.77
N VAL A 703 -17.51 31.05 3.37
CA VAL A 703 -18.45 30.77 2.28
C VAL A 703 -19.53 29.84 2.80
N GLN A 704 -20.79 30.23 2.67
CA GLN A 704 -21.87 29.35 3.08
C GLN A 704 -22.01 28.19 2.11
N PHE A 705 -22.09 27.00 2.65
CA PHE A 705 -22.32 25.78 1.85
C PHE A 705 -23.61 25.91 1.04
N ASN A 706 -23.59 25.45 -0.20
CA ASN A 706 -24.71 25.44 -1.13
C ASN A 706 -25.18 26.84 -1.55
N SER A 707 -24.44 27.93 -1.28
CA SER A 707 -24.71 29.29 -1.78
C SER A 707 -24.20 29.44 -3.22
N GLU A 708 -24.60 30.55 -3.86
CA GLU A 708 -24.08 30.92 -5.17
C GLU A 708 -22.58 31.15 -5.15
N GLU A 709 -22.07 31.75 -4.08
CA GLU A 709 -20.63 31.96 -3.86
C GLU A 709 -19.83 30.63 -3.80
N TYR A 710 -20.41 29.58 -3.19
CA TYR A 710 -19.86 28.24 -3.15
C TYR A 710 -19.70 27.65 -4.56
N PHE A 711 -20.71 27.74 -5.42
CA PHE A 711 -20.63 27.23 -6.79
C PHE A 711 -19.75 28.10 -7.68
N ASN A 712 -19.68 29.41 -7.45
CA ASN A 712 -18.73 30.30 -8.11
C ASN A 712 -17.28 29.96 -7.75
N LEU A 713 -17.02 29.59 -6.47
CA LEU A 713 -15.70 29.09 -6.05
C LEU A 713 -15.31 27.81 -6.82
N LEU A 714 -16.23 26.85 -6.94
CA LEU A 714 -16.01 25.62 -7.70
C LEU A 714 -15.78 25.89 -9.20
N THR A 715 -16.47 26.86 -9.77
CA THR A 715 -16.28 27.25 -11.17
C THR A 715 -14.90 27.88 -11.39
N LYS A 716 -14.44 28.69 -10.44
CA LYS A 716 -13.10 29.33 -10.49
C LYS A 716 -11.99 28.33 -10.23
N HIS A 717 -12.22 27.36 -9.36
CA HIS A 717 -11.29 26.33 -8.92
C HIS A 717 -11.89 24.92 -9.14
N PRO A 718 -11.98 24.42 -10.38
CA PRO A 718 -12.59 23.12 -10.68
C PRO A 718 -11.88 21.95 -9.98
N GLU A 719 -10.58 22.10 -9.72
CA GLU A 719 -9.75 21.14 -8.98
C GLU A 719 -10.19 20.96 -7.52
N ALA A 720 -10.94 21.91 -6.96
CA ALA A 720 -11.44 21.84 -5.58
C ALA A 720 -12.62 20.88 -5.40
N GLY A 721 -13.24 20.41 -6.49
CA GLY A 721 -14.40 19.51 -6.44
C GLY A 721 -14.20 18.31 -5.52
N PRO A 722 -13.13 17.51 -5.68
CA PRO A 722 -12.85 16.37 -4.80
C PRO A 722 -12.63 16.73 -3.32
N TRP A 723 -12.07 17.91 -3.03
CA TRP A 723 -11.87 18.39 -1.66
C TRP A 723 -13.16 18.86 -1.03
N LEU A 724 -13.98 19.59 -1.79
CA LEU A 724 -15.32 20.04 -1.35
C LEU A 724 -16.29 18.86 -1.18
N ALA A 725 -16.09 17.77 -1.90
CA ALA A 725 -16.85 16.53 -1.75
C ALA A 725 -16.68 15.81 -0.40
N LEU A 726 -15.70 16.21 0.42
CA LEU A 726 -15.46 15.65 1.75
C LEU A 726 -16.62 15.91 2.72
N GLY A 727 -17.34 17.03 2.59
CA GLY A 727 -18.47 17.35 3.46
C GLY A 727 -18.98 18.79 3.31
N GLN A 728 -20.00 19.11 4.09
CA GLN A 728 -20.61 20.45 4.09
C GLN A 728 -19.75 21.49 4.82
N ASN A 729 -18.87 21.06 5.70
CA ASN A 729 -17.98 21.90 6.48
C ASN A 729 -16.52 21.54 6.13
N VAL A 730 -15.89 22.39 5.33
CA VAL A 730 -14.51 22.15 4.83
C VAL A 730 -13.70 23.43 4.95
N VAL A 731 -12.52 23.36 5.52
CA VAL A 731 -11.51 24.41 5.51
C VAL A 731 -10.43 24.01 4.53
N LEU A 732 -10.22 24.78 3.47
CA LEU A 732 -9.23 24.47 2.45
C LEU A 732 -8.48 25.73 2.00
N LYS A 733 -7.21 25.56 1.65
CA LYS A 733 -6.39 26.63 1.08
C LYS A 733 -6.44 26.56 -0.45
N LEU A 734 -6.88 27.64 -1.09
CA LEU A 734 -6.78 27.83 -2.54
C LEU A 734 -5.98 29.11 -2.78
N ASP A 735 -4.93 29.01 -3.56
CA ASP A 735 -3.92 30.09 -3.72
C ASP A 735 -3.42 30.58 -2.34
N ASP A 736 -3.53 31.87 -2.07
CA ASP A 736 -3.15 32.50 -0.80
C ASP A 736 -4.33 32.74 0.17
N THR A 737 -5.48 32.13 -0.10
CA THR A 737 -6.68 32.32 0.70
C THR A 737 -7.15 30.99 1.30
N VAL A 738 -7.46 31.01 2.58
CA VAL A 738 -8.14 29.91 3.26
C VAL A 738 -9.64 30.17 3.18
N TYR A 739 -10.35 29.24 2.55
CA TYR A 739 -11.82 29.25 2.48
C TYR A 739 -12.39 28.36 3.56
N GLU A 740 -13.28 28.90 4.37
CA GLU A 740 -14.03 28.18 5.38
C GLU A 740 -15.44 27.96 4.87
N ILE A 741 -15.69 26.77 4.33
CA ILE A 741 -17.04 26.35 3.92
C ILE A 741 -17.76 25.88 5.18
N ALA A 742 -18.94 26.43 5.43
CA ALA A 742 -19.77 26.07 6.57
C ALA A 742 -21.27 26.08 6.18
N GLU A 743 -22.05 25.28 6.88
CA GLU A 743 -23.50 25.14 6.72
C GLU A 743 -24.28 26.43 6.99
#